data_590758a228b8fb9c792d8be2c8e20ce5
#
_entry.id   590758a228b8fb9c792d8be2c8e20ce5
#
_cell.length_a   1.000
_cell.length_b   1.000
_cell.length_c   1.000
_cell.angle_alpha   90.00
_cell.angle_beta   90.00
_cell.angle_gamma   90.00
#
_symmetry.space_group_name_H-M   'P 1'
#
loop_
_entity.id
_entity.type
_entity.pdbx_description
1 polymer ?
#
loop_
_entity_poly.entity_id
_entity_poly.type
_entity_poly.pdbx_seq_one_letter_code
_entity_poly.pdbx_strand_id
1 'polypeptide(L)'
;MKPTEEKIHSSPSDLPVYLFKQGNNCEAYRYFGAHIEQRAGETGVVFRVWAPHAVAISVVGDFNSWKPGSHPMRKVDGDSVWELFIPGMKEYDVYKYCVTTRAGDLVYKADPYAFHAETRPSNGSKVYDLNGYAWHDESWQAAQKKADVINGPMNIYEMHAGSWKTKEDNVPYNYSELADQLIPYITEMGYTHVELLPVMEYPFDGSWGSQVTGYFAPTSRYGTPKDLMAFVDKLHQAGIGVIMDWVPAHFPKDQFGLYRFDGEPCYEDPNPKRGEHKEWGTMVFDFGRKEVQSFLISSALYWLEQYHIDGLRVDAVASMLYLDYNRKQGEWEPNKDGGKENLEAVAFLRKLNNTVLGRHPHKYMIAEESTAWPLVTKPASDGGLGFNFKWNMGWMNDMLSYMKTDPLFRAGNHNKVTFSFFYAFSENFVLPISHDEVVHGKGSLINKMPGDYEAKFANLRTFYGYMLAHPGKKLLFMGQEFGQFTEWNEAKPLDWMLLDYDKHTELQNYVKTLNKFYKNTPAFWQIDYSWEGFQWIVPDDSQQSVVAFLRKDAAGKQVLVVCNFNPVLREGYTLGAPVSGTYKEILNSDDAEFGGSGAVHNKAVRTKKKPLHGFEQSITITLPPMSTLYFEVPAKRSPRKKAEDKAAEKAEKTTAKKTTRTTKAKAAKPAEEKPKKTVKKTAKAEAAAEQKTPAKRGRKPKAETAAEAEPAAKPARKPRTKKAAAPKE
;
A
#
# COMPACT_ATOMS: atom_id res chain seq x y z
N MET A 1 62.47 -20.79 7.00
CA MET A 1 61.24 -21.04 6.29
C MET A 1 60.37 -19.78 6.48
N LYS A 2 60.10 -19.03 5.42
CA LYS A 2 59.16 -17.91 5.44
C LYS A 2 57.76 -18.48 5.57
N PRO A 3 56.86 -17.91 6.41
CA PRO A 3 55.47 -18.33 6.41
C PRO A 3 54.91 -17.98 5.03
N THR A 4 54.39 -18.98 4.35
CA THR A 4 53.54 -18.79 3.18
C THR A 4 52.34 -17.93 3.61
N GLU A 5 52.20 -16.77 3.01
CA GLU A 5 50.97 -16.00 3.05
C GLU A 5 49.86 -16.88 2.47
N GLU A 6 49.16 -17.62 3.32
CA GLU A 6 47.87 -18.18 2.97
C GLU A 6 46.96 -16.99 2.63
N LYS A 7 46.61 -16.89 1.37
CA LYS A 7 45.54 -16.01 0.93
C LYS A 7 44.31 -16.37 1.76
N ILE A 8 43.98 -15.51 2.71
CA ILE A 8 42.72 -15.55 3.43
C ILE A 8 41.68 -15.38 2.35
N HIS A 9 40.96 -16.45 2.03
CA HIS A 9 39.83 -16.37 1.15
C HIS A 9 38.77 -15.51 1.83
N SER A 10 38.83 -14.20 1.56
CA SER A 10 37.65 -13.45 1.33
C SER A 10 36.79 -14.24 0.32
N SER A 11 35.48 -14.21 0.46
CA SER A 11 34.53 -14.72 -0.56
C SER A 11 35.18 -14.80 -1.95
N PRO A 12 34.97 -15.85 -2.74
CA PRO A 12 35.78 -16.17 -3.93
C PRO A 12 35.80 -15.14 -5.06
N SER A 13 35.27 -13.95 -4.84
CA SER A 13 35.39 -12.84 -5.79
C SER A 13 35.21 -11.48 -5.11
N ASP A 14 35.88 -10.46 -5.62
CA ASP A 14 35.63 -9.04 -5.28
C ASP A 14 34.29 -8.53 -5.82
N LEU A 15 33.48 -9.42 -6.41
CA LEU A 15 32.24 -9.09 -7.08
C LEU A 15 31.21 -8.40 -6.17
N PRO A 16 30.97 -8.82 -4.92
CA PRO A 16 30.01 -8.14 -4.04
C PRO A 16 30.38 -6.67 -3.80
N VAL A 17 31.66 -6.36 -3.59
CA VAL A 17 32.15 -5.00 -3.38
C VAL A 17 32.08 -4.20 -4.68
N TYR A 18 32.49 -4.78 -5.80
CA TYR A 18 32.38 -4.15 -7.12
C TYR A 18 30.95 -3.77 -7.44
N LEU A 19 30.00 -4.70 -7.32
CA LEU A 19 28.57 -4.44 -7.57
C LEU A 19 28.00 -3.38 -6.61
N PHE A 20 28.43 -3.41 -5.35
CA PHE A 20 28.04 -2.43 -4.34
C PHE A 20 28.45 -1.00 -4.76
N LYS A 21 29.69 -0.81 -5.16
CA LYS A 21 30.22 0.47 -5.65
C LYS A 21 29.61 0.92 -6.98
N GLN A 22 29.01 0.01 -7.76
CA GLN A 22 28.26 0.33 -8.98
C GLN A 22 26.77 0.61 -8.72
N GLY A 23 26.31 0.45 -7.48
CA GLY A 23 24.89 0.58 -7.14
C GLY A 23 24.04 -0.61 -7.59
N ASN A 24 24.64 -1.75 -7.86
CA ASN A 24 24.00 -2.93 -8.44
C ASN A 24 24.02 -4.17 -7.53
N ASN A 25 24.56 -4.05 -6.32
CA ASN A 25 24.46 -5.11 -5.34
C ASN A 25 23.09 -5.06 -4.64
N CYS A 26 22.12 -5.79 -5.19
CA CYS A 26 20.77 -5.86 -4.66
C CYS A 26 20.61 -6.79 -3.46
N GLU A 27 21.66 -7.50 -3.08
CA GLU A 27 21.72 -8.43 -1.95
C GLU A 27 22.93 -8.12 -1.04
N ALA A 28 23.23 -6.83 -0.88
CA ALA A 28 24.41 -6.37 -0.12
C ALA A 28 24.42 -6.89 1.33
N TYR A 29 23.25 -7.15 1.91
CA TYR A 29 23.11 -7.74 3.24
C TYR A 29 23.71 -9.16 3.36
N ARG A 30 23.91 -9.88 2.27
CA ARG A 30 24.58 -11.18 2.28
C ARG A 30 26.11 -11.07 2.45
N TYR A 31 26.64 -9.90 2.17
CA TYR A 31 28.07 -9.62 2.28
C TYR A 31 28.40 -8.73 3.48
N PHE A 32 27.72 -7.59 3.61
CA PHE A 32 27.89 -6.64 4.70
C PHE A 32 27.15 -7.09 5.96
N GLY A 33 27.61 -6.58 7.12
CA GLY A 33 27.05 -6.93 8.42
C GLY A 33 27.87 -7.99 9.13
N ALA A 34 27.26 -8.65 10.09
CA ALA A 34 27.85 -9.72 10.91
C ALA A 34 27.29 -11.08 10.48
N HIS A 35 28.16 -11.97 10.02
CA HIS A 35 27.77 -13.30 9.55
C HIS A 35 28.53 -14.38 10.30
N ILE A 36 27.81 -15.42 10.77
CA ILE A 36 28.44 -16.60 11.37
C ILE A 36 29.08 -17.43 10.24
N GLU A 37 30.37 -17.59 10.30
CA GLU A 37 31.14 -18.32 9.30
C GLU A 37 32.13 -19.29 9.99
N GLN A 38 32.57 -20.30 9.24
CA GLN A 38 33.69 -21.16 9.64
C GLN A 38 34.92 -20.78 8.82
N ARG A 39 36.03 -20.38 9.51
CA ARG A 39 37.30 -20.05 8.89
C ARG A 39 38.41 -20.79 9.57
N ALA A 40 39.30 -21.40 8.78
CA ALA A 40 40.44 -22.17 9.28
C ALA A 40 40.11 -23.23 10.35
N GLY A 41 38.89 -23.80 10.29
CA GLY A 41 38.39 -24.80 11.22
C GLY A 41 37.75 -24.26 12.50
N GLU A 42 37.70 -22.94 12.67
CA GLU A 42 37.05 -22.28 13.81
C GLU A 42 35.77 -21.60 13.38
N THR A 43 34.72 -21.78 14.18
CA THR A 43 33.46 -21.05 14.01
C THR A 43 33.57 -19.69 14.69
N GLY A 44 33.10 -18.63 14.02
CA GLY A 44 33.13 -17.27 14.53
C GLY A 44 32.22 -16.37 13.70
N VAL A 45 32.45 -15.07 13.81
CA VAL A 45 31.68 -14.05 13.10
C VAL A 45 32.58 -13.20 12.23
N VAL A 46 32.25 -13.07 10.96
CA VAL A 46 32.85 -12.08 10.08
C VAL A 46 32.02 -10.80 10.09
N PHE A 47 32.69 -9.68 10.28
CA PHE A 47 32.13 -8.33 10.25
C PHE A 47 32.62 -7.62 9.01
N ARG A 48 31.70 -7.02 8.23
CA ARG A 48 32.03 -6.20 7.07
C ARG A 48 31.20 -4.92 7.09
N VAL A 49 31.87 -3.78 6.93
CA VAL A 49 31.23 -2.46 6.96
C VAL A 49 31.84 -1.53 5.92
N TRP A 50 31.01 -0.69 5.33
CA TRP A 50 31.42 0.37 4.44
C TRP A 50 31.57 1.69 5.22
N ALA A 51 32.77 2.24 5.21
CA ALA A 51 33.13 3.49 5.88
C ALA A 51 34.32 4.15 5.16
N PRO A 52 34.07 4.94 4.11
CA PRO A 52 35.08 5.43 3.18
C PRO A 52 36.02 6.47 3.81
N HIS A 53 35.56 7.22 4.80
CA HIS A 53 36.35 8.29 5.42
C HIS A 53 37.00 7.89 6.74
N ALA A 54 36.72 6.68 7.26
CA ALA A 54 37.31 6.19 8.50
C ALA A 54 38.84 6.03 8.42
N VAL A 55 39.53 6.45 9.49
CA VAL A 55 40.95 6.25 9.65
C VAL A 55 41.24 4.86 10.17
N ALA A 56 40.46 4.39 11.12
CA ALA A 56 40.52 3.04 11.69
C ALA A 56 39.12 2.64 12.17
N ILE A 57 38.86 1.34 12.18
CA ILE A 57 37.66 0.76 12.77
C ILE A 57 38.02 -0.44 13.62
N SER A 58 37.37 -0.60 14.77
CA SER A 58 37.41 -1.82 15.56
C SER A 58 36.05 -2.30 15.95
N VAL A 59 35.86 -3.60 16.10
CA VAL A 59 34.63 -4.18 16.64
C VAL A 59 34.74 -4.21 18.16
N VAL A 60 33.73 -3.68 18.84
CA VAL A 60 33.68 -3.62 20.31
C VAL A 60 32.38 -4.25 20.81
N GLY A 61 32.43 -4.85 21.98
CA GLY A 61 31.33 -5.51 22.65
C GLY A 61 31.74 -6.09 23.98
N ASP A 62 30.84 -6.85 24.62
CA ASP A 62 31.15 -7.48 25.93
C ASP A 62 32.36 -8.43 25.85
N PHE A 63 32.54 -9.10 24.71
CA PHE A 63 33.66 -10.03 24.44
C PHE A 63 35.05 -9.38 24.55
N ASN A 64 35.16 -8.07 24.49
CA ASN A 64 36.41 -7.33 24.69
C ASN A 64 36.30 -6.14 25.63
N SER A 65 35.27 -6.17 26.51
CA SER A 65 34.99 -5.12 27.48
C SER A 65 34.84 -3.73 26.85
N TRP A 66 34.31 -3.67 25.63
CA TRP A 66 34.07 -2.45 24.85
C TRP A 66 35.32 -1.62 24.58
N LYS A 67 36.51 -2.27 24.59
CA LYS A 67 37.79 -1.58 24.46
C LYS A 67 38.11 -1.24 23.00
N PRO A 68 38.22 0.05 22.64
CA PRO A 68 38.63 0.46 21.30
C PRO A 68 39.96 -0.12 20.86
N GLY A 69 40.09 -0.49 19.60
CA GLY A 69 41.35 -1.00 19.02
C GLY A 69 41.73 -2.44 19.40
N SER A 70 40.96 -3.13 20.26
CA SER A 70 41.26 -4.52 20.64
C SER A 70 41.07 -5.52 19.50
N HIS A 71 40.09 -5.23 18.63
CA HIS A 71 39.74 -6.06 17.47
C HIS A 71 39.69 -5.16 16.23
N PRO A 72 40.87 -4.76 15.69
CA PRO A 72 40.95 -3.84 14.57
C PRO A 72 40.52 -4.52 13.26
N MET A 73 39.72 -3.82 12.47
CA MET A 73 39.33 -4.20 11.12
C MET A 73 40.42 -3.78 10.11
N ARG A 74 40.45 -4.45 8.96
CA ARG A 74 41.32 -4.10 7.84
C ARG A 74 40.50 -3.79 6.59
N LYS A 75 41.00 -2.93 5.72
CA LYS A 75 40.40 -2.66 4.42
C LYS A 75 40.65 -3.87 3.49
N VAL A 76 39.54 -4.34 2.85
CA VAL A 76 39.61 -5.48 1.92
C VAL A 76 39.68 -5.04 0.47
N ASP A 77 39.19 -3.83 0.16
CA ASP A 77 39.26 -3.22 -1.18
C ASP A 77 40.34 -2.15 -1.32
N GLY A 78 41.16 -1.99 -0.28
CA GLY A 78 42.20 -0.97 -0.19
C GLY A 78 41.68 0.46 0.01
N ASP A 79 40.34 0.66 0.04
CA ASP A 79 39.73 1.98 0.01
C ASP A 79 38.67 2.19 1.11
N SER A 80 37.51 1.50 1.06
CA SER A 80 36.33 1.91 1.79
C SER A 80 35.62 0.81 2.56
N VAL A 81 35.90 -0.46 2.27
CA VAL A 81 35.27 -1.62 2.89
C VAL A 81 36.21 -2.26 3.90
N TRP A 82 35.72 -2.44 5.11
CA TRP A 82 36.45 -2.98 6.24
C TRP A 82 35.96 -4.37 6.61
N GLU A 83 36.87 -5.29 6.99
CA GLU A 83 36.53 -6.66 7.38
C GLU A 83 37.33 -7.08 8.62
N LEU A 84 36.71 -7.92 9.45
CA LEU A 84 37.34 -8.64 10.55
C LEU A 84 36.62 -9.96 10.80
N PHE A 85 37.32 -11.04 11.01
CA PHE A 85 36.79 -12.28 11.55
C PHE A 85 37.19 -12.43 13.02
N ILE A 86 36.22 -12.72 13.89
CA ILE A 86 36.47 -12.95 15.31
C ILE A 86 36.00 -14.38 15.64
N PRO A 87 36.96 -15.29 15.95
CA PRO A 87 36.60 -16.65 16.31
C PRO A 87 35.92 -16.72 17.68
N GLY A 88 35.05 -17.70 17.85
CA GLY A 88 34.33 -17.96 19.11
C GLY A 88 33.11 -17.06 19.38
N MET A 89 32.89 -16.01 18.58
CA MET A 89 31.65 -15.24 18.65
C MET A 89 30.48 -16.05 18.12
N LYS A 90 29.28 -15.76 18.67
CA LYS A 90 28.08 -16.56 18.43
C LYS A 90 26.84 -15.66 18.32
N GLU A 91 25.73 -16.29 17.98
CA GLU A 91 24.40 -15.65 17.94
C GLU A 91 24.07 -14.97 19.28
N TYR A 92 23.46 -13.79 19.21
CA TYR A 92 23.12 -12.86 20.27
C TYR A 92 24.29 -12.10 20.92
N ASP A 93 25.56 -12.33 20.54
CA ASP A 93 26.66 -11.47 20.99
C ASP A 93 26.39 -10.03 20.52
N VAL A 94 26.51 -9.09 21.49
CA VAL A 94 26.28 -7.65 21.24
C VAL A 94 27.56 -6.99 20.78
N TYR A 95 27.45 -6.13 19.77
CA TYR A 95 28.60 -5.41 19.23
C TYR A 95 28.24 -4.03 18.69
N LYS A 96 29.28 -3.20 18.51
CA LYS A 96 29.27 -1.96 17.71
C LYS A 96 30.57 -1.83 16.93
N TYR A 97 30.55 -0.97 15.93
CA TYR A 97 31.77 -0.47 15.32
C TYR A 97 32.24 0.77 16.08
N CYS A 98 33.50 0.75 16.57
CA CYS A 98 34.18 1.93 17.06
C CYS A 98 35.02 2.51 15.91
N VAL A 99 34.56 3.62 15.37
CA VAL A 99 35.15 4.28 14.19
C VAL A 99 36.03 5.43 14.64
N THR A 100 37.28 5.46 14.22
CA THR A 100 38.18 6.62 14.35
C THR A 100 37.95 7.52 13.13
N THR A 101 37.41 8.72 13.35
CA THR A 101 37.13 9.70 12.30
C THR A 101 38.43 10.37 11.80
N ARG A 102 38.37 11.09 10.68
CA ARG A 102 39.48 11.92 10.20
C ARG A 102 39.89 13.02 11.18
N ALA A 103 38.96 13.49 12.01
CA ALA A 103 39.25 14.45 13.08
C ALA A 103 39.94 13.80 14.29
N GLY A 104 40.03 12.48 14.35
CA GLY A 104 40.61 11.73 15.47
C GLY A 104 39.61 11.36 16.56
N ASP A 105 38.35 11.70 16.41
CA ASP A 105 37.29 11.35 17.35
C ASP A 105 36.94 9.88 17.24
N LEU A 106 36.51 9.28 18.37
CA LEU A 106 35.96 7.93 18.41
C LEU A 106 34.43 8.00 18.43
N VAL A 107 33.78 7.40 17.43
CA VAL A 107 32.32 7.30 17.36
C VAL A 107 31.92 5.83 17.38
N TYR A 108 30.84 5.53 18.15
CA TYR A 108 30.32 4.16 18.31
C TYR A 108 29.06 4.00 17.48
N LYS A 109 29.10 3.13 16.49
CA LYS A 109 28.07 2.95 15.48
C LYS A 109 27.42 1.57 15.56
N ALA A 110 26.09 1.52 15.51
CA ALA A 110 25.40 0.29 15.21
C ALA A 110 25.73 -0.15 13.77
N ASP A 111 25.64 -1.44 13.52
CA ASP A 111 25.86 -1.99 12.18
C ASP A 111 24.72 -1.64 11.25
N PRO A 112 24.95 -0.95 10.12
CA PRO A 112 23.91 -0.60 9.15
C PRO A 112 23.18 -1.82 8.55
N TYR A 113 23.82 -3.00 8.57
CA TYR A 113 23.30 -4.25 8.02
C TYR A 113 22.95 -5.28 9.11
N ALA A 114 22.90 -4.89 10.38
CA ALA A 114 22.52 -5.80 11.45
C ALA A 114 21.12 -6.39 11.23
N PHE A 115 21.00 -7.70 11.44
CA PHE A 115 19.72 -8.41 11.35
C PHE A 115 18.92 -8.35 12.65
N HIS A 116 19.56 -7.98 13.76
CA HIS A 116 18.91 -7.84 15.05
C HIS A 116 19.59 -6.74 15.88
N ALA A 117 18.84 -6.12 16.76
CA ALA A 117 19.31 -5.03 17.61
C ALA A 117 18.99 -5.30 19.09
N GLU A 118 19.71 -4.60 19.97
CA GLU A 118 19.29 -4.50 21.36
C GLU A 118 17.97 -3.73 21.48
N THR A 119 17.20 -4.08 22.50
CA THR A 119 16.00 -3.31 22.86
C THR A 119 16.43 -2.05 23.62
N ARG A 120 15.83 -0.93 23.26
CA ARG A 120 16.07 0.35 23.91
C ARG A 120 15.91 0.25 25.46
N PRO A 121 16.65 1.03 26.25
CA PRO A 121 17.49 2.17 25.83
C PRO A 121 18.84 1.80 25.23
N SER A 122 19.21 0.53 25.24
CA SER A 122 20.40 0.04 24.55
C SER A 122 20.25 0.18 23.03
N ASN A 123 21.38 0.24 22.32
CA ASN A 123 21.41 0.52 20.89
C ASN A 123 22.57 -0.18 20.17
N GLY A 124 23.01 -1.30 20.68
CA GLY A 124 23.98 -2.18 20.02
C GLY A 124 23.30 -3.06 18.99
N SER A 125 24.11 -3.57 18.08
CA SER A 125 23.71 -4.61 17.14
C SER A 125 23.93 -5.98 17.78
N LYS A 126 23.11 -6.97 17.41
CA LYS A 126 23.28 -8.36 17.83
C LYS A 126 23.62 -9.22 16.63
N VAL A 127 24.58 -10.11 16.81
CA VAL A 127 24.81 -11.21 15.86
C VAL A 127 23.56 -12.07 15.79
N TYR A 128 23.06 -12.34 14.59
CA TYR A 128 21.87 -13.15 14.41
C TYR A 128 21.94 -14.00 13.15
N ASP A 129 21.56 -15.28 13.27
CA ASP A 129 21.45 -16.19 12.15
C ASP A 129 20.00 -16.25 11.63
N LEU A 130 19.77 -15.76 10.43
CA LEU A 130 18.46 -15.82 9.79
C LEU A 130 18.08 -17.22 9.28
N ASN A 131 19.08 -18.11 9.16
CA ASN A 131 18.86 -19.47 8.65
C ASN A 131 18.07 -20.33 9.65
N GLY A 132 17.48 -21.42 9.14
CA GLY A 132 16.81 -22.43 9.96
C GLY A 132 15.37 -22.14 10.33
N TYR A 133 14.77 -21.06 9.84
CA TYR A 133 13.31 -20.89 9.89
C TYR A 133 12.63 -21.78 8.82
N ALA A 134 11.66 -22.59 9.24
CA ALA A 134 10.89 -23.44 8.33
C ALA A 134 9.60 -22.72 7.94
N TRP A 135 9.50 -22.29 6.70
CA TRP A 135 8.30 -21.65 6.14
C TRP A 135 7.22 -22.70 5.82
N HIS A 136 5.95 -22.30 5.98
CA HIS A 136 4.77 -23.14 5.70
C HIS A 136 3.78 -22.40 4.79
N ASP A 137 4.25 -21.40 4.06
CA ASP A 137 3.46 -20.51 3.21
C ASP A 137 3.54 -20.79 1.71
N GLU A 138 4.02 -21.98 1.30
CA GLU A 138 4.23 -22.32 -0.11
C GLU A 138 2.94 -22.20 -0.94
N SER A 139 1.79 -22.54 -0.35
CA SER A 139 0.48 -22.41 -1.02
C SER A 139 0.13 -20.96 -1.30
N TRP A 140 0.41 -20.05 -0.34
CA TRP A 140 0.24 -18.63 -0.52
C TRP A 140 1.15 -18.07 -1.60
N GLN A 141 2.45 -18.36 -1.54
CA GLN A 141 3.43 -17.92 -2.52
C GLN A 141 3.08 -18.38 -3.94
N ALA A 142 2.61 -19.64 -4.08
CA ALA A 142 2.16 -20.17 -5.37
C ALA A 142 0.89 -19.48 -5.89
N ALA A 143 -0.04 -19.12 -5.02
CA ALA A 143 -1.25 -18.38 -5.37
C ALA A 143 -0.94 -16.94 -5.78
N GLN A 144 -0.07 -16.25 -5.03
CA GLN A 144 0.33 -14.87 -5.33
C GLN A 144 1.03 -14.75 -6.69
N LYS A 145 1.90 -15.68 -7.04
CA LYS A 145 2.57 -15.71 -8.36
C LYS A 145 1.60 -15.81 -9.55
N LYS A 146 0.35 -16.24 -9.32
CA LYS A 146 -0.71 -16.37 -10.34
C LYS A 146 -1.76 -15.27 -10.24
N ALA A 147 -1.78 -14.50 -9.15
CA ALA A 147 -2.77 -13.46 -8.92
C ALA A 147 -2.57 -12.28 -9.86
N ASP A 148 -3.68 -11.66 -10.26
CA ASP A 148 -3.64 -10.36 -10.91
C ASP A 148 -3.47 -9.28 -9.84
N VAL A 149 -2.28 -8.70 -9.78
CA VAL A 149 -1.90 -7.71 -8.76
C VAL A 149 -2.81 -6.47 -8.83
N ILE A 150 -3.14 -6.03 -10.04
CA ILE A 150 -3.88 -4.77 -10.24
C ILE A 150 -5.40 -4.98 -10.11
N ASN A 151 -5.92 -6.07 -10.68
CA ASN A 151 -7.35 -6.29 -10.82
C ASN A 151 -7.92 -7.27 -9.78
N GLY A 152 -7.14 -7.62 -8.75
CA GLY A 152 -7.60 -8.42 -7.61
C GLY A 152 -8.22 -7.57 -6.49
N PRO A 153 -8.95 -8.18 -5.55
CA PRO A 153 -9.46 -7.48 -4.37
C PRO A 153 -8.30 -7.14 -3.42
N MET A 154 -8.25 -5.89 -2.97
CA MET A 154 -7.31 -5.43 -1.95
C MET A 154 -8.04 -4.52 -0.97
N ASN A 155 -8.21 -4.99 0.25
CA ASN A 155 -8.78 -4.26 1.36
C ASN A 155 -7.83 -4.40 2.55
N ILE A 156 -7.16 -3.31 2.88
CA ILE A 156 -6.01 -3.25 3.76
C ILE A 156 -6.44 -2.81 5.16
N TYR A 157 -5.99 -3.55 6.16
CA TYR A 157 -6.04 -3.15 7.57
C TYR A 157 -4.67 -2.62 7.98
N GLU A 158 -4.54 -1.30 8.05
CA GLU A 158 -3.31 -0.65 8.50
C GLU A 158 -3.25 -0.68 10.03
N MET A 159 -2.10 -1.06 10.60
CA MET A 159 -1.97 -1.20 12.03
C MET A 159 -0.58 -0.91 12.58
N HIS A 160 -0.52 -0.44 13.83
CA HIS A 160 0.68 -0.35 14.63
C HIS A 160 0.79 -1.56 15.55
N ALA A 161 1.83 -2.36 15.38
CA ALA A 161 1.99 -3.64 16.08
C ALA A 161 1.98 -3.50 17.61
N GLY A 162 2.53 -2.41 18.15
CA GLY A 162 2.67 -2.20 19.60
C GLY A 162 1.42 -1.67 20.30
N SER A 163 0.42 -1.14 19.58
CA SER A 163 -0.75 -0.50 20.18
C SER A 163 -2.10 -0.96 19.61
N TRP A 164 -2.12 -2.00 18.79
CA TRP A 164 -3.37 -2.63 18.39
C TRP A 164 -4.05 -3.30 19.59
N LYS A 165 -3.32 -4.16 20.25
CA LYS A 165 -3.73 -4.85 21.48
C LYS A 165 -2.48 -5.15 22.31
N THR A 166 -2.60 -5.15 23.63
CA THR A 166 -1.49 -5.42 24.54
C THR A 166 -1.87 -6.48 25.57
N LYS A 167 -0.87 -7.04 26.24
CA LYS A 167 -1.01 -7.82 27.45
C LYS A 167 -1.32 -6.88 28.64
N GLU A 168 -1.42 -7.42 29.83
CA GLU A 168 -1.49 -6.64 31.07
C GLU A 168 -0.33 -5.64 31.16
N ASP A 169 -0.55 -4.53 31.85
CA ASP A 169 0.42 -3.43 32.04
C ASP A 169 0.92 -2.79 30.68
N ASN A 170 0.10 -2.86 29.63
CA ASN A 170 0.42 -2.36 28.29
C ASN A 170 1.68 -2.98 27.65
N VAL A 171 2.04 -4.19 28.06
CA VAL A 171 3.15 -4.91 27.45
C VAL A 171 2.74 -5.38 26.03
N PRO A 172 3.49 -5.04 24.99
CA PRO A 172 3.18 -5.50 23.61
C PRO A 172 3.24 -7.03 23.52
N TYR A 173 2.43 -7.59 22.63
CA TYR A 173 2.64 -8.96 22.17
C TYR A 173 3.94 -9.05 21.35
N ASN A 174 4.62 -10.20 21.39
CA ASN A 174 5.65 -10.46 20.39
C ASN A 174 4.97 -10.73 19.03
N TYR A 175 5.75 -10.69 17.95
CA TYR A 175 5.22 -10.86 16.59
C TYR A 175 4.38 -12.14 16.43
N SER A 176 4.90 -13.27 16.91
CA SER A 176 4.21 -14.57 16.79
C SER A 176 2.91 -14.62 17.61
N GLU A 177 2.92 -14.09 18.83
CA GLU A 177 1.74 -13.98 19.67
C GLU A 177 0.71 -12.99 19.10
N LEU A 178 1.21 -11.88 18.50
CA LEU A 178 0.34 -10.89 17.86
C LEU A 178 -0.42 -11.53 16.69
N ALA A 179 0.24 -12.37 15.88
CA ALA A 179 -0.43 -13.10 14.80
C ALA A 179 -1.58 -13.97 15.33
N ASP A 180 -1.38 -14.65 16.45
CA ASP A 180 -2.40 -15.52 17.06
C ASP A 180 -3.64 -14.73 17.52
N GLN A 181 -3.46 -13.47 17.94
CA GLN A 181 -4.57 -12.58 18.30
C GLN A 181 -5.21 -11.93 17.07
N LEU A 182 -4.41 -11.57 16.06
CA LEU A 182 -4.84 -10.79 14.90
C LEU A 182 -5.59 -11.63 13.87
N ILE A 183 -5.13 -12.85 13.59
CA ILE A 183 -5.66 -13.69 12.50
C ILE A 183 -7.16 -13.96 12.64
N PRO A 184 -7.68 -14.39 13.81
CA PRO A 184 -9.12 -14.61 13.97
C PRO A 184 -9.91 -13.31 13.67
N TYR A 185 -9.42 -12.18 14.17
CA TYR A 185 -10.06 -10.88 13.99
C TYR A 185 -10.09 -10.44 12.52
N ILE A 186 -8.95 -10.42 11.84
CA ILE A 186 -8.82 -9.99 10.43
C ILE A 186 -9.62 -10.90 9.50
N THR A 187 -9.59 -12.21 9.75
CA THR A 187 -10.35 -13.20 8.97
C THR A 187 -11.85 -12.99 9.13
N GLU A 188 -12.32 -12.79 10.35
CA GLU A 188 -13.73 -12.52 10.64
C GLU A 188 -14.19 -11.20 10.00
N MET A 189 -13.37 -10.14 10.13
CA MET A 189 -13.64 -8.84 9.55
C MET A 189 -13.58 -8.81 8.01
N GLY A 190 -12.97 -9.81 7.38
CA GLY A 190 -12.94 -9.96 5.93
C GLY A 190 -11.91 -9.08 5.20
N TYR A 191 -10.89 -8.59 5.88
CA TYR A 191 -9.75 -7.92 5.25
C TYR A 191 -8.91 -8.89 4.44
N THR A 192 -8.24 -8.41 3.42
CA THR A 192 -7.39 -9.22 2.54
C THR A 192 -5.91 -9.11 2.88
N HIS A 193 -5.51 -7.96 3.41
CA HIS A 193 -4.12 -7.63 3.74
C HIS A 193 -4.04 -6.91 5.08
N VAL A 194 -2.93 -7.08 5.75
CA VAL A 194 -2.49 -6.26 6.88
C VAL A 194 -1.33 -5.41 6.41
N GLU A 195 -1.36 -4.10 6.70
CA GLU A 195 -0.24 -3.19 6.49
C GLU A 195 0.31 -2.77 7.86
N LEU A 196 1.57 -3.12 8.11
CA LEU A 196 2.25 -2.77 9.34
C LEU A 196 2.89 -1.38 9.20
N LEU A 197 2.59 -0.45 10.10
CA LEU A 197 3.45 0.70 10.32
C LEU A 197 4.90 0.23 10.51
N PRO A 198 5.93 1.08 10.26
CA PRO A 198 7.28 0.60 10.13
C PRO A 198 7.75 -0.29 11.30
N VAL A 199 8.18 -1.50 10.98
CA VAL A 199 8.71 -2.47 11.95
C VAL A 199 10.24 -2.66 11.81
N MET A 200 10.91 -1.82 11.03
CA MET A 200 12.36 -1.69 11.07
C MET A 200 12.79 -1.07 12.42
N GLU A 201 13.99 -1.34 12.89
CA GLU A 201 14.44 -0.84 14.20
C GLU A 201 14.54 0.68 14.23
N TYR A 202 14.05 1.29 15.29
CA TYR A 202 13.99 2.73 15.49
C TYR A 202 14.12 3.11 16.97
N PRO A 203 14.72 4.28 17.33
CA PRO A 203 14.99 4.64 18.72
C PRO A 203 13.81 5.30 19.44
N PHE A 204 12.96 6.03 18.71
CA PHE A 204 11.94 6.92 19.27
C PHE A 204 10.52 6.43 18.98
N ASP A 205 9.77 6.05 20.03
CA ASP A 205 8.40 5.48 19.88
C ASP A 205 7.43 6.47 19.22
N GLY A 206 7.53 7.75 19.56
CA GLY A 206 6.70 8.79 18.98
C GLY A 206 6.92 9.05 17.49
N SER A 207 7.89 8.35 16.86
CA SER A 207 8.05 8.34 15.40
C SER A 207 7.20 7.26 14.73
N TRP A 208 6.57 6.38 15.52
CA TRP A 208 5.79 5.23 15.04
C TRP A 208 6.57 4.29 14.11
N GLY A 209 7.91 4.35 14.17
CA GLY A 209 8.82 3.61 13.33
C GLY A 209 9.34 4.36 12.10
N SER A 210 8.90 5.58 11.82
CA SER A 210 9.36 6.35 10.65
C SER A 210 10.81 6.87 10.75
N GLN A 211 11.40 6.90 11.95
CA GLN A 211 12.80 7.31 12.17
C GLN A 211 13.73 6.09 12.29
N VAL A 212 13.98 5.43 11.19
CA VAL A 212 14.67 4.14 11.11
C VAL A 212 16.17 4.27 11.38
N THR A 213 16.70 3.40 12.26
CA THR A 213 18.15 3.24 12.50
C THR A 213 18.68 1.88 12.07
N GLY A 214 17.81 0.87 11.90
CA GLY A 214 18.18 -0.48 11.51
C GLY A 214 17.39 -0.98 10.31
N TYR A 215 17.90 -0.74 9.09
CA TYR A 215 17.20 -1.03 7.83
C TYR A 215 17.04 -2.53 7.51
N PHE A 216 17.75 -3.40 8.22
CA PHE A 216 17.72 -4.86 8.06
C PHE A 216 17.33 -5.58 9.35
N ALA A 217 17.04 -4.86 10.42
CA ALA A 217 16.62 -5.43 11.69
C ALA A 217 15.14 -5.14 11.95
N PRO A 218 14.29 -6.16 12.17
CA PRO A 218 12.98 -5.92 12.75
C PRO A 218 13.15 -5.31 14.15
N THR A 219 12.27 -4.38 14.52
CA THR A 219 12.37 -3.79 15.84
C THR A 219 12.26 -4.86 16.93
N SER A 220 13.23 -4.86 17.83
CA SER A 220 13.33 -5.81 18.93
C SER A 220 12.25 -5.64 20.00
N ARG A 221 11.45 -4.58 19.90
CA ARG A 221 10.29 -4.32 20.79
C ARG A 221 9.28 -5.47 20.80
N TYR A 222 9.15 -6.15 19.68
CA TYR A 222 8.14 -7.19 19.45
C TYR A 222 8.74 -8.58 19.23
N GLY A 223 10.01 -8.78 19.61
CA GLY A 223 10.64 -10.09 19.55
C GLY A 223 11.84 -10.17 18.61
N THR A 224 12.12 -11.38 18.15
CA THR A 224 13.26 -11.70 17.30
C THR A 224 12.90 -11.62 15.81
N PRO A 225 13.90 -11.60 14.92
CA PRO A 225 13.67 -11.74 13.48
C PRO A 225 12.81 -12.96 13.09
N LYS A 226 13.05 -14.12 13.73
CA LYS A 226 12.25 -15.33 13.45
C LYS A 226 10.81 -15.24 13.97
N ASP A 227 10.54 -14.42 15.00
CA ASP A 227 9.17 -14.13 15.42
C ASP A 227 8.39 -13.36 14.35
N LEU A 228 9.05 -12.40 13.66
CA LEU A 228 8.42 -11.70 12.53
C LEU A 228 8.22 -12.63 11.33
N MET A 229 9.18 -13.53 11.05
CA MET A 229 8.95 -14.58 10.03
C MET A 229 7.73 -15.42 10.36
N ALA A 230 7.57 -15.82 11.63
CA ALA A 230 6.41 -16.58 12.09
C ALA A 230 5.09 -15.78 11.98
N PHE A 231 5.13 -14.47 12.23
CA PHE A 231 3.97 -13.58 12.03
C PHE A 231 3.49 -13.62 10.57
N VAL A 232 4.41 -13.42 9.62
CA VAL A 232 4.09 -13.42 8.19
C VAL A 232 3.61 -14.80 7.73
N ASP A 233 4.32 -15.86 8.13
CA ASP A 233 4.00 -17.25 7.78
C ASP A 233 2.58 -17.64 8.24
N LYS A 234 2.21 -17.31 9.48
CA LYS A 234 0.88 -17.56 10.04
C LYS A 234 -0.23 -16.80 9.29
N LEU A 235 0.02 -15.53 8.94
CA LEU A 235 -0.92 -14.73 8.15
C LEU A 235 -1.12 -15.31 6.76
N HIS A 236 -0.06 -15.71 6.08
CA HIS A 236 -0.11 -16.38 4.78
C HIS A 236 -0.89 -17.69 4.83
N GLN A 237 -0.70 -18.52 5.85
CA GLN A 237 -1.48 -19.74 6.05
C GLN A 237 -2.97 -19.45 6.26
N ALA A 238 -3.32 -18.30 6.80
CA ALA A 238 -4.69 -17.83 6.94
C ALA A 238 -5.25 -17.14 5.66
N GLY A 239 -4.45 -17.03 4.60
CA GLY A 239 -4.85 -16.38 3.34
C GLY A 239 -4.87 -14.85 3.41
N ILE A 240 -4.02 -14.26 4.26
CA ILE A 240 -3.90 -12.81 4.49
C ILE A 240 -2.51 -12.36 4.04
N GLY A 241 -2.45 -11.37 3.13
CA GLY A 241 -1.19 -10.76 2.70
C GLY A 241 -0.64 -9.76 3.73
N VAL A 242 0.67 -9.54 3.67
CA VAL A 242 1.36 -8.62 4.58
C VAL A 242 2.09 -7.53 3.78
N ILE A 243 1.73 -6.30 4.02
CA ILE A 243 2.40 -5.10 3.50
C ILE A 243 3.17 -4.47 4.66
N MET A 244 4.35 -3.93 4.37
CA MET A 244 5.16 -3.25 5.36
C MET A 244 5.41 -1.80 4.92
N ASP A 245 5.29 -0.87 5.84
CA ASP A 245 5.71 0.50 5.62
C ASP A 245 7.23 0.59 5.66
N TRP A 246 7.84 1.06 4.57
CA TRP A 246 9.28 1.13 4.35
C TRP A 246 9.70 2.58 4.09
N VAL A 247 10.70 3.07 4.82
CA VAL A 247 11.07 4.49 4.90
C VAL A 247 12.42 4.76 4.24
N PRO A 248 12.51 4.87 2.91
CA PRO A 248 13.76 5.16 2.21
C PRO A 248 14.05 6.66 2.08
N ALA A 249 13.13 7.54 2.48
CA ALA A 249 13.23 8.96 2.23
C ALA A 249 14.26 9.64 3.15
N HIS A 250 14.33 9.21 4.41
CA HIS A 250 15.12 9.88 5.44
C HIS A 250 15.47 8.95 6.60
N PHE A 251 16.36 9.42 7.49
CA PHE A 251 16.72 8.74 8.74
C PHE A 251 17.07 9.76 9.85
N PRO A 252 17.00 9.38 11.14
CA PRO A 252 17.22 10.30 12.25
C PRO A 252 18.71 10.61 12.44
N LYS A 253 18.99 11.69 13.21
CA LYS A 253 20.33 12.16 13.54
C LYS A 253 20.94 11.49 14.77
N ASP A 254 20.44 10.34 15.15
CA ASP A 254 20.99 9.57 16.27
C ASP A 254 22.43 9.19 15.99
N GLN A 255 23.32 9.55 16.92
CA GLN A 255 24.78 9.42 16.75
C GLN A 255 25.25 7.98 16.56
N PHE A 256 24.51 7.01 17.09
CA PHE A 256 24.83 5.60 16.92
C PHE A 256 24.35 5.00 15.59
N GLY A 257 23.45 5.71 14.88
CA GLY A 257 22.88 5.30 13.58
C GLY A 257 23.70 5.71 12.37
N LEU A 258 23.01 5.94 11.24
CA LEU A 258 23.66 6.24 9.96
C LEU A 258 24.24 7.64 9.87
N TYR A 259 23.73 8.59 10.69
CA TYR A 259 24.13 10.00 10.65
C TYR A 259 25.65 10.14 10.80
N ARG A 260 26.31 10.73 9.81
CA ARG A 260 27.77 10.91 9.73
C ARG A 260 28.51 9.65 10.18
N PHE A 261 28.24 8.54 9.51
CA PHE A 261 28.59 7.21 9.98
C PHE A 261 30.07 7.07 10.35
N ASP A 262 30.97 7.67 9.57
CA ASP A 262 32.41 7.66 9.83
C ASP A 262 32.98 9.06 10.17
N GLY A 263 32.11 9.95 10.66
CA GLY A 263 32.42 11.35 10.99
C GLY A 263 32.06 12.32 9.87
N GLU A 264 31.86 11.83 8.67
CA GLU A 264 31.45 12.60 7.49
C GLU A 264 30.16 12.03 6.89
N PRO A 265 29.46 12.77 5.99
CA PRO A 265 28.28 12.26 5.28
C PRO A 265 28.63 11.02 4.45
N CYS A 266 28.04 9.88 4.83
CA CYS A 266 28.16 8.61 4.12
C CYS A 266 26.88 8.24 3.38
N TYR A 267 25.78 8.23 4.11
CA TYR A 267 24.47 7.84 3.61
C TYR A 267 23.64 9.05 3.20
N GLU A 268 23.83 10.18 3.88
CA GLU A 268 23.17 11.45 3.60
C GLU A 268 23.86 12.25 2.49
N ASP A 269 23.06 13.09 1.79
CA ASP A 269 23.60 14.07 0.85
C ASP A 269 24.48 15.10 1.62
N PRO A 270 25.74 15.33 1.19
CA PRO A 270 26.65 16.21 1.88
C PRO A 270 26.25 17.71 1.79
N ASN A 271 25.39 18.07 0.84
CA ASN A 271 24.87 19.43 0.72
C ASN A 271 23.74 19.67 1.73
N PRO A 272 23.88 20.53 2.73
CA PRO A 272 22.86 20.76 3.75
C PRO A 272 21.52 21.27 3.21
N LYS A 273 21.49 21.85 2.01
CA LYS A 273 20.25 22.26 1.33
C LYS A 273 19.51 21.09 0.67
N ARG A 274 20.12 19.94 0.57
CA ARG A 274 19.55 18.71 0.02
C ARG A 274 19.46 17.61 1.07
N GLY A 275 20.44 17.54 1.96
CA GLY A 275 20.68 16.42 2.89
C GLY A 275 19.91 16.52 4.21
N GLU A 276 19.06 17.52 4.44
CA GLU A 276 18.34 17.67 5.71
C GLU A 276 16.87 18.09 5.51
N HIS A 277 15.98 17.40 6.21
CA HIS A 277 14.60 17.84 6.45
C HIS A 277 14.52 18.59 7.79
N LYS A 278 14.61 19.92 7.76
CA LYS A 278 14.66 20.76 8.98
C LYS A 278 13.42 20.61 9.85
N GLU A 279 12.24 20.49 9.26
CA GLU A 279 10.99 20.35 10.02
C GLU A 279 10.89 19.01 10.76
N TRP A 280 11.40 17.95 10.16
CA TRP A 280 11.41 16.61 10.75
C TRP A 280 12.65 16.34 11.61
N GLY A 281 13.68 17.17 11.48
CA GLY A 281 14.96 16.97 12.15
C GLY A 281 15.75 15.76 11.63
N THR A 282 15.46 15.29 10.43
CA THR A 282 16.03 14.08 9.83
C THR A 282 16.98 14.39 8.68
N MET A 283 17.82 13.41 8.32
CA MET A 283 18.72 13.48 7.16
C MET A 283 18.06 12.83 5.95
N VAL A 284 18.37 13.35 4.76
CA VAL A 284 17.94 12.81 3.47
C VAL A 284 19.04 11.96 2.89
N PHE A 285 18.71 10.78 2.40
CA PHE A 285 19.67 9.91 1.71
C PHE A 285 20.23 10.56 0.45
N ASP A 286 21.52 10.31 0.16
CA ASP A 286 22.13 10.63 -1.12
C ASP A 286 21.71 9.61 -2.19
N PHE A 287 20.59 9.84 -2.84
CA PHE A 287 20.05 8.95 -3.86
C PHE A 287 20.94 8.82 -5.12
N GLY A 288 21.86 9.76 -5.31
CA GLY A 288 22.84 9.74 -6.40
C GLY A 288 24.00 8.78 -6.12
N ARG A 289 24.32 8.54 -4.84
CA ARG A 289 25.43 7.72 -4.41
C ARG A 289 25.17 6.23 -4.65
N LYS A 290 26.08 5.59 -5.35
CA LYS A 290 25.89 4.19 -5.78
C LYS A 290 25.81 3.20 -4.63
N GLU A 291 26.61 3.38 -3.61
CA GLU A 291 26.60 2.58 -2.40
C GLU A 291 25.27 2.70 -1.63
N VAL A 292 24.70 3.92 -1.58
CA VAL A 292 23.40 4.18 -0.98
C VAL A 292 22.28 3.52 -1.80
N GLN A 293 22.36 3.56 -3.13
CA GLN A 293 21.42 2.83 -3.99
C GLN A 293 21.45 1.31 -3.71
N SER A 294 22.65 0.73 -3.62
CA SER A 294 22.81 -0.70 -3.24
C SER A 294 22.22 -0.99 -1.87
N PHE A 295 22.47 -0.13 -0.87
CA PHE A 295 21.98 -0.26 0.49
C PHE A 295 20.43 -0.28 0.51
N LEU A 296 19.80 0.71 -0.08
CA LEU A 296 18.34 0.86 -0.04
C LEU A 296 17.61 -0.21 -0.88
N ILE A 297 18.10 -0.51 -2.10
CA ILE A 297 17.50 -1.57 -2.94
C ILE A 297 17.66 -2.94 -2.26
N SER A 298 18.81 -3.18 -1.65
CA SER A 298 19.07 -4.39 -0.89
C SER A 298 18.14 -4.52 0.32
N SER A 299 17.85 -3.41 1.02
CA SER A 299 16.88 -3.40 2.12
C SER A 299 15.47 -3.75 1.64
N ALA A 300 15.00 -3.15 0.53
CA ALA A 300 13.69 -3.46 -0.01
C ALA A 300 13.55 -4.95 -0.37
N LEU A 301 14.53 -5.51 -1.08
CA LEU A 301 14.54 -6.93 -1.45
C LEU A 301 14.68 -7.85 -0.23
N TYR A 302 15.46 -7.45 0.78
CA TYR A 302 15.59 -8.20 2.01
C TYR A 302 14.25 -8.47 2.69
N TRP A 303 13.41 -7.46 2.84
CA TRP A 303 12.07 -7.63 3.42
C TRP A 303 11.15 -8.50 2.57
N LEU A 304 11.20 -8.34 1.25
CA LEU A 304 10.39 -9.12 0.31
C LEU A 304 10.83 -10.59 0.20
N GLU A 305 12.14 -10.86 0.31
CA GLU A 305 12.72 -12.18 0.05
C GLU A 305 12.99 -12.98 1.33
N GLN A 306 13.49 -12.35 2.42
CA GLN A 306 13.81 -13.03 3.65
C GLN A 306 12.60 -13.17 4.59
N TYR A 307 11.67 -12.22 4.54
CA TYR A 307 10.45 -12.22 5.38
C TYR A 307 9.19 -12.51 4.59
N HIS A 308 9.28 -12.81 3.32
CA HIS A 308 8.17 -13.08 2.42
C HIS A 308 7.10 -11.97 2.37
N ILE A 309 7.41 -10.75 2.79
CA ILE A 309 6.51 -9.59 2.73
C ILE A 309 5.95 -9.44 1.31
N ASP A 310 4.63 -9.24 1.18
CA ASP A 310 3.95 -9.18 -0.11
C ASP A 310 4.08 -7.83 -0.80
N GLY A 311 4.34 -6.77 -0.05
CA GLY A 311 4.51 -5.45 -0.62
C GLY A 311 5.11 -4.44 0.34
N LEU A 312 5.63 -3.37 -0.22
CA LEU A 312 6.15 -2.22 0.51
C LEU A 312 5.29 -0.99 0.20
N ARG A 313 4.79 -0.35 1.25
CA ARG A 313 4.33 1.03 1.17
C ARG A 313 5.56 1.92 1.37
N VAL A 314 5.87 2.74 0.38
CA VAL A 314 7.05 3.60 0.39
C VAL A 314 6.66 4.95 0.94
N ASP A 315 7.18 5.26 2.12
CA ASP A 315 6.89 6.46 2.89
C ASP A 315 7.47 7.72 2.25
N ALA A 316 6.73 8.82 2.33
CA ALA A 316 7.16 10.18 2.02
C ALA A 316 7.78 10.37 0.62
N VAL A 317 7.27 9.69 -0.42
CA VAL A 317 7.82 9.78 -1.79
C VAL A 317 7.86 11.21 -2.30
N ALA A 318 6.87 12.05 -1.98
CA ALA A 318 6.87 13.47 -2.35
C ALA A 318 8.12 14.19 -1.84
N SER A 319 8.59 13.89 -0.64
CA SER A 319 9.80 14.49 -0.05
C SER A 319 11.09 14.10 -0.78
N MET A 320 11.07 12.94 -1.44
CA MET A 320 12.18 12.47 -2.28
C MET A 320 12.20 13.18 -3.62
N LEU A 321 11.02 13.41 -4.22
CA LEU A 321 10.86 13.93 -5.58
C LEU A 321 11.20 15.41 -5.74
N TYR A 322 11.02 16.21 -4.69
CA TYR A 322 11.13 17.65 -4.76
C TYR A 322 12.22 18.23 -3.85
N LEU A 323 13.16 18.96 -4.46
CA LEU A 323 14.25 19.65 -3.74
C LEU A 323 13.75 20.79 -2.85
N ASP A 324 12.58 21.36 -3.17
CA ASP A 324 11.93 22.43 -2.41
C ASP A 324 10.90 21.93 -1.38
N TYR A 325 10.77 20.60 -1.19
CA TYR A 325 9.78 20.04 -0.27
C TYR A 325 9.98 20.56 1.16
N ASN A 326 8.94 21.19 1.71
CA ASN A 326 8.94 21.84 3.04
C ASN A 326 10.13 22.76 3.29
N ARG A 327 10.68 23.40 2.26
CA ARG A 327 11.79 24.36 2.35
C ARG A 327 11.38 25.74 1.88
N LYS A 328 11.88 26.77 2.57
CA LYS A 328 11.65 28.17 2.20
C LYS A 328 12.59 28.56 1.05
N GLN A 329 12.28 29.68 0.41
CA GLN A 329 13.16 30.28 -0.59
C GLN A 329 14.55 30.53 0.01
N GLY A 330 15.60 30.06 -0.68
CA GLY A 330 17.00 30.13 -0.22
C GLY A 330 17.47 28.94 0.64
N GLU A 331 16.56 28.06 1.07
CA GLU A 331 16.89 26.85 1.82
C GLU A 331 17.07 25.61 0.95
N TRP A 332 16.87 25.74 -0.35
CA TRP A 332 17.06 24.68 -1.34
C TRP A 332 17.78 25.23 -2.58
N GLU A 333 18.25 24.34 -3.43
CA GLU A 333 18.92 24.65 -4.68
C GLU A 333 18.27 23.87 -5.83
N PRO A 334 18.12 24.51 -7.01
CA PRO A 334 17.58 23.83 -8.18
C PRO A 334 18.50 22.69 -8.65
N ASN A 335 17.92 21.74 -9.39
CA ASN A 335 18.69 20.72 -10.07
C ASN A 335 19.53 21.31 -11.22
N LYS A 336 20.33 20.46 -11.86
CA LYS A 336 21.23 20.86 -12.97
C LYS A 336 20.52 21.52 -14.17
N ASP A 337 19.20 21.29 -14.31
CA ASP A 337 18.38 21.81 -15.40
C ASP A 337 17.57 23.05 -14.95
N GLY A 338 17.78 23.51 -13.72
CA GLY A 338 17.12 24.69 -13.13
C GLY A 338 15.73 24.39 -12.53
N GLY A 339 15.31 23.14 -12.50
CA GLY A 339 14.04 22.70 -11.92
C GLY A 339 14.13 22.35 -10.44
N LYS A 340 13.00 22.02 -9.84
CA LYS A 340 12.87 21.64 -8.43
C LYS A 340 12.81 20.12 -8.22
N GLU A 341 12.76 19.35 -9.27
CA GLU A 341 12.72 17.89 -9.23
C GLU A 341 14.09 17.34 -8.78
N ASN A 342 14.10 16.40 -7.86
CA ASN A 342 15.29 15.65 -7.47
C ASN A 342 15.53 14.53 -8.49
N LEU A 343 16.34 14.82 -9.51
CA LEU A 343 16.57 13.90 -10.63
C LEU A 343 17.23 12.59 -10.18
N GLU A 344 18.09 12.64 -9.16
CA GLU A 344 18.76 11.49 -8.58
C GLU A 344 17.76 10.57 -7.87
N ALA A 345 16.82 11.14 -7.11
CA ALA A 345 15.75 10.38 -6.46
C ALA A 345 14.77 9.78 -7.48
N VAL A 346 14.42 10.51 -8.53
CA VAL A 346 13.59 9.97 -9.63
C VAL A 346 14.27 8.76 -10.29
N ALA A 347 15.56 8.88 -10.60
CA ALA A 347 16.34 7.77 -11.17
C ALA A 347 16.42 6.57 -10.22
N PHE A 348 16.62 6.84 -8.92
CA PHE A 348 16.65 5.82 -7.88
C PHE A 348 15.30 5.08 -7.78
N LEU A 349 14.17 5.79 -7.69
CA LEU A 349 12.85 5.18 -7.60
C LEU A 349 12.51 4.30 -8.80
N ARG A 350 12.85 4.75 -10.01
CA ARG A 350 12.74 3.94 -11.23
C ARG A 350 13.57 2.67 -11.16
N LYS A 351 14.81 2.80 -10.70
CA LYS A 351 15.72 1.66 -10.54
C LYS A 351 15.20 0.68 -9.48
N LEU A 352 14.75 1.18 -8.34
CA LEU A 352 14.15 0.40 -7.26
C LEU A 352 12.96 -0.43 -7.77
N ASN A 353 11.98 0.23 -8.36
CA ASN A 353 10.75 -0.42 -8.83
C ASN A 353 11.03 -1.42 -9.96
N ASN A 354 11.89 -1.05 -10.92
CA ASN A 354 12.31 -1.97 -11.99
C ASN A 354 13.04 -3.20 -11.45
N THR A 355 13.86 -3.04 -10.41
CA THR A 355 14.59 -4.16 -9.81
C THR A 355 13.64 -5.06 -9.03
N VAL A 356 12.80 -4.49 -8.17
CA VAL A 356 11.84 -5.25 -7.34
C VAL A 356 10.82 -5.96 -8.22
N LEU A 357 10.10 -5.23 -9.07
CA LEU A 357 9.02 -5.80 -9.89
C LEU A 357 9.55 -6.63 -11.07
N GLY A 358 10.78 -6.42 -11.49
CA GLY A 358 11.45 -7.28 -12.46
C GLY A 358 11.79 -8.67 -11.89
N ARG A 359 12.13 -8.74 -10.60
CA ARG A 359 12.36 -10.02 -9.90
C ARG A 359 11.04 -10.65 -9.40
N HIS A 360 10.13 -9.82 -8.91
CA HIS A 360 8.91 -10.21 -8.20
C HIS A 360 7.69 -9.45 -8.72
N PRO A 361 7.21 -9.74 -9.95
CA PRO A 361 6.11 -9.01 -10.57
C PRO A 361 4.76 -9.14 -9.85
N HIS A 362 4.68 -10.06 -8.90
CA HIS A 362 3.50 -10.31 -8.05
C HIS A 362 3.52 -9.57 -6.71
N LYS A 363 4.59 -8.81 -6.41
CA LYS A 363 4.68 -8.01 -5.19
C LYS A 363 4.09 -6.61 -5.39
N TYR A 364 3.80 -5.93 -4.29
CA TYR A 364 3.24 -4.58 -4.29
C TYR A 364 4.32 -3.53 -3.99
N MET A 365 4.38 -2.48 -4.80
CA MET A 365 5.15 -1.27 -4.53
C MET A 365 4.16 -0.10 -4.53
N ILE A 366 3.83 0.41 -3.35
CA ILE A 366 2.78 1.39 -3.12
C ILE A 366 3.42 2.71 -2.72
N ALA A 367 3.19 3.78 -3.50
CA ALA A 367 3.74 5.10 -3.18
C ALA A 367 2.81 5.90 -2.26
N GLU A 368 3.34 6.37 -1.13
CA GLU A 368 2.75 7.50 -0.43
C GLU A 368 3.29 8.78 -1.07
N GLU A 369 2.54 9.29 -2.04
CA GLU A 369 2.90 10.49 -2.80
C GLU A 369 1.69 11.44 -2.85
N SER A 370 1.81 12.57 -2.18
CA SER A 370 0.72 13.50 -1.91
C SER A 370 0.55 14.62 -2.95
N THR A 371 1.43 14.69 -3.95
CA THR A 371 1.45 15.75 -4.95
C THR A 371 0.82 15.33 -6.27
N ALA A 372 0.79 16.23 -7.23
CA ALA A 372 0.35 15.97 -8.60
C ALA A 372 1.47 15.42 -9.52
N TRP A 373 2.49 14.74 -8.96
CA TRP A 373 3.51 14.11 -9.79
C TRP A 373 2.88 13.11 -10.76
N PRO A 374 3.15 13.24 -12.08
CA PRO A 374 2.49 12.41 -13.07
C PRO A 374 3.11 11.02 -13.18
N LEU A 375 2.30 10.04 -13.62
CA LEU A 375 2.75 8.70 -14.02
C LEU A 375 3.48 7.92 -12.91
N VAL A 376 3.08 8.12 -11.64
CA VAL A 376 3.66 7.39 -10.50
C VAL A 376 3.53 5.88 -10.70
N THR A 377 2.36 5.44 -11.18
CA THR A 377 2.03 4.02 -11.34
C THR A 377 2.17 3.52 -12.79
N LYS A 378 2.88 4.25 -13.62
CA LYS A 378 3.22 3.79 -14.97
C LYS A 378 4.66 3.26 -15.01
N PRO A 379 4.96 2.30 -15.89
CA PRO A 379 6.31 1.76 -16.06
C PRO A 379 7.33 2.86 -16.38
N ALA A 380 8.59 2.65 -15.97
CA ALA A 380 9.67 3.58 -16.27
C ALA A 380 9.91 3.73 -17.78
N SER A 381 9.62 2.68 -18.59
CA SER A 381 9.61 2.73 -20.05
C SER A 381 8.67 3.80 -20.62
N ASP A 382 7.58 4.06 -19.93
CA ASP A 382 6.55 5.03 -20.33
C ASP A 382 6.75 6.40 -19.66
N GLY A 383 7.93 6.60 -19.05
CA GLY A 383 8.28 7.82 -18.33
C GLY A 383 7.80 7.87 -16.88
N GLY A 384 7.19 6.81 -16.39
CA GLY A 384 6.67 6.71 -15.02
C GLY A 384 7.74 6.43 -13.96
N LEU A 385 7.31 6.34 -12.68
CA LEU A 385 8.18 5.96 -11.57
C LEU A 385 8.22 4.43 -11.35
N GLY A 386 7.27 3.68 -11.91
CA GLY A 386 7.25 2.22 -11.87
C GLY A 386 6.59 1.60 -10.63
N PHE A 387 5.96 2.37 -9.76
CA PHE A 387 5.10 1.82 -8.72
C PHE A 387 3.89 1.10 -9.35
N ASN A 388 3.31 0.15 -8.64
CA ASN A 388 2.06 -0.44 -9.10
C ASN A 388 0.82 0.14 -8.41
N PHE A 389 0.97 0.84 -7.28
CA PHE A 389 -0.09 1.59 -6.64
C PHE A 389 0.39 2.93 -6.07
N LYS A 390 -0.58 3.83 -5.85
CA LYS A 390 -0.38 5.13 -5.20
C LYS A 390 -1.55 5.42 -4.25
N TRP A 391 -1.27 5.97 -3.06
CA TRP A 391 -2.32 6.50 -2.19
C TRP A 391 -3.01 7.71 -2.83
N ASN A 392 -4.35 7.74 -2.78
CA ASN A 392 -5.15 8.87 -3.26
C ASN A 392 -5.39 9.88 -2.14
N MET A 393 -4.37 10.67 -1.84
CA MET A 393 -4.43 11.71 -0.80
C MET A 393 -5.43 12.82 -1.15
N GLY A 394 -5.63 13.14 -2.43
CA GLY A 394 -6.61 14.11 -2.90
C GLY A 394 -8.04 13.69 -2.55
N TRP A 395 -8.42 12.46 -2.89
CA TRP A 395 -9.72 11.89 -2.53
C TRP A 395 -9.92 11.86 -1.01
N MET A 396 -8.91 11.44 -0.27
CA MET A 396 -8.95 11.39 1.19
C MET A 396 -9.26 12.77 1.78
N ASN A 397 -8.51 13.80 1.39
CA ASN A 397 -8.69 15.16 1.88
C ASN A 397 -10.08 15.72 1.53
N ASP A 398 -10.54 15.52 0.29
CA ASP A 398 -11.85 15.97 -0.17
C ASP A 398 -12.97 15.29 0.61
N MET A 399 -12.91 13.97 0.75
CA MET A 399 -13.94 13.21 1.44
C MET A 399 -13.98 13.50 2.94
N LEU A 400 -12.84 13.57 3.63
CA LEU A 400 -12.81 13.93 5.05
C LEU A 400 -13.31 15.36 5.27
N SER A 401 -12.97 16.29 4.40
CA SER A 401 -13.49 17.66 4.44
C SER A 401 -15.00 17.70 4.21
N TYR A 402 -15.53 16.91 3.24
CA TYR A 402 -16.96 16.81 2.97
C TYR A 402 -17.70 16.20 4.15
N MET A 403 -17.23 15.07 4.68
CA MET A 403 -17.89 14.37 5.79
C MET A 403 -17.86 15.18 7.10
N LYS A 404 -16.84 15.99 7.32
CA LYS A 404 -16.75 16.92 8.45
C LYS A 404 -17.71 18.10 8.33
N THR A 405 -18.19 18.41 7.12
CA THR A 405 -19.13 19.50 6.88
C THR A 405 -20.50 19.13 7.44
N ASP A 406 -21.11 20.06 8.20
CA ASP A 406 -22.51 19.92 8.65
C ASP A 406 -23.42 19.66 7.44
N PRO A 407 -24.35 18.69 7.51
CA PRO A 407 -25.24 18.36 6.40
C PRO A 407 -25.97 19.53 5.77
N LEU A 408 -26.30 20.58 6.54
CA LEU A 408 -26.92 21.82 6.04
C LEU A 408 -26.07 22.49 4.95
N PHE A 409 -24.75 22.35 5.00
CA PHE A 409 -23.83 23.03 4.08
C PHE A 409 -23.25 22.07 3.01
N ARG A 410 -23.63 20.80 3.00
CA ARG A 410 -23.12 19.80 2.05
C ARG A 410 -23.52 20.11 0.61
N ALA A 411 -24.66 20.72 0.39
CA ALA A 411 -25.10 21.15 -0.95
C ALA A 411 -24.05 22.03 -1.65
N GLY A 412 -23.47 22.98 -0.93
CA GLY A 412 -22.41 23.87 -1.44
C GLY A 412 -21.02 23.22 -1.57
N ASN A 413 -20.87 22.01 -1.06
CA ASN A 413 -19.61 21.24 -1.06
C ASN A 413 -19.70 19.93 -1.86
N HIS A 414 -20.77 19.74 -2.61
CA HIS A 414 -21.06 18.50 -3.35
C HIS A 414 -19.94 18.09 -4.32
N ASN A 415 -19.23 19.07 -4.88
CA ASN A 415 -18.09 18.84 -5.76
C ASN A 415 -16.96 18.00 -5.09
N LYS A 416 -16.80 18.06 -3.77
CA LYS A 416 -15.80 17.24 -3.08
C LYS A 416 -16.05 15.73 -3.20
N VAL A 417 -17.30 15.32 -3.36
CA VAL A 417 -17.67 13.91 -3.60
C VAL A 417 -17.32 13.46 -5.01
N THR A 418 -17.36 14.37 -5.98
CA THR A 418 -17.25 14.04 -7.40
C THR A 418 -15.92 14.44 -8.04
N PHE A 419 -15.18 15.36 -7.43
CA PHE A 419 -13.96 15.93 -8.01
C PHE A 419 -12.88 14.87 -8.28
N SER A 420 -12.72 13.87 -7.41
CA SER A 420 -11.75 12.79 -7.59
C SER A 420 -11.89 12.04 -8.92
N PHE A 421 -13.04 12.05 -9.53
CA PHE A 421 -13.29 11.38 -10.82
C PHE A 421 -12.64 12.08 -12.03
N PHE A 422 -12.19 13.32 -11.88
CA PHE A 422 -11.36 13.97 -12.92
C PHE A 422 -10.00 13.28 -13.07
N TYR A 423 -9.52 12.59 -12.02
CA TYR A 423 -8.22 11.92 -12.03
C TYR A 423 -8.25 10.46 -11.53
N ALA A 424 -9.41 9.92 -11.14
CA ALA A 424 -9.54 8.59 -10.53
C ALA A 424 -8.92 7.44 -11.34
N PHE A 425 -8.77 7.61 -12.66
CA PHE A 425 -8.22 6.62 -13.59
C PHE A 425 -6.86 7.03 -14.17
N SER A 426 -6.22 8.08 -13.63
CA SER A 426 -4.88 8.50 -14.02
C SER A 426 -3.78 7.61 -13.44
N GLU A 427 -4.02 7.06 -12.25
CA GLU A 427 -3.12 6.20 -11.49
C GLU A 427 -3.88 4.99 -10.92
N ASN A 428 -3.16 3.98 -10.47
CA ASN A 428 -3.74 2.86 -9.74
C ASN A 428 -3.84 3.23 -8.26
N PHE A 429 -4.97 3.81 -7.88
CA PHE A 429 -5.14 4.37 -6.55
C PHE A 429 -5.54 3.34 -5.48
N VAL A 430 -4.97 3.52 -4.28
CA VAL A 430 -5.50 3.04 -3.01
C VAL A 430 -6.18 4.20 -2.31
N LEU A 431 -7.35 4.00 -1.73
CA LEU A 431 -8.10 5.00 -0.98
C LEU A 431 -7.70 4.93 0.50
N PRO A 432 -6.81 5.82 1.01
CA PRO A 432 -6.28 5.69 2.35
C PRO A 432 -7.10 6.50 3.35
N ILE A 433 -7.66 5.85 4.35
CA ILE A 433 -8.06 6.50 5.60
C ILE A 433 -7.08 6.01 6.66
N SER A 434 -5.88 6.57 6.63
CA SER A 434 -4.69 6.10 7.31
C SER A 434 -4.53 6.64 8.74
N HIS A 435 -3.46 6.18 9.40
CA HIS A 435 -3.05 6.65 10.73
C HIS A 435 -2.83 8.17 10.79
N ASP A 436 -2.29 8.78 9.73
CA ASP A 436 -1.98 10.21 9.69
C ASP A 436 -3.21 11.10 9.93
N GLU A 437 -4.40 10.58 9.64
CA GLU A 437 -5.63 11.35 9.78
C GLU A 437 -6.24 11.31 11.19
N VAL A 438 -5.66 10.53 12.09
CA VAL A 438 -6.18 10.33 13.45
C VAL A 438 -5.14 10.61 14.55
N VAL A 439 -4.20 11.50 14.26
CA VAL A 439 -3.07 11.91 15.13
C VAL A 439 -2.90 13.43 15.15
N HIS A 440 -2.05 13.92 16.04
CA HIS A 440 -1.61 15.34 16.10
C HIS A 440 -2.75 16.35 16.23
N GLY A 441 -3.77 16.05 17.02
CA GLY A 441 -4.92 16.92 17.26
C GLY A 441 -5.95 16.93 16.13
N LYS A 442 -5.82 16.02 15.16
CA LYS A 442 -6.83 15.83 14.10
C LYS A 442 -8.11 15.14 14.59
N GLY A 443 -8.04 14.47 15.76
CA GLY A 443 -9.13 13.68 16.34
C GLY A 443 -9.35 12.33 15.66
N SER A 444 -10.16 11.46 16.26
CA SER A 444 -10.53 10.19 15.64
C SER A 444 -11.46 10.38 14.44
N LEU A 445 -11.57 9.36 13.57
CA LEU A 445 -12.42 9.43 12.38
C LEU A 445 -13.89 9.69 12.73
N ILE A 446 -14.43 9.00 13.73
CA ILE A 446 -15.82 9.20 14.15
C ILE A 446 -16.04 10.62 14.70
N ASN A 447 -15.05 11.20 15.38
CA ASN A 447 -15.15 12.55 15.91
C ASN A 447 -15.06 13.66 14.85
N LYS A 448 -14.64 13.32 13.62
CA LYS A 448 -14.76 14.22 12.47
C LYS A 448 -16.20 14.33 11.97
N MET A 449 -17.05 13.33 12.26
CA MET A 449 -18.45 13.30 11.83
C MET A 449 -19.29 14.30 12.64
N PRO A 450 -20.11 15.14 11.98
CA PRO A 450 -20.96 16.12 12.66
C PRO A 450 -22.16 15.46 13.33
N GLY A 451 -22.78 16.20 14.23
CA GLY A 451 -23.99 15.82 14.93
C GLY A 451 -23.75 15.12 16.26
N ASP A 452 -24.82 14.58 16.81
CA ASP A 452 -24.81 13.82 18.05
C ASP A 452 -24.26 12.39 17.86
N TYR A 453 -24.32 11.59 18.91
CA TYR A 453 -23.79 10.21 18.90
C TYR A 453 -24.36 9.36 17.76
N GLU A 454 -25.69 9.35 17.59
CA GLU A 454 -26.36 8.58 16.54
C GLU A 454 -26.00 9.07 15.14
N ALA A 455 -25.98 10.39 14.94
CA ALA A 455 -25.63 11.00 13.68
C ALA A 455 -24.18 10.70 13.25
N LYS A 456 -23.24 10.63 14.19
CA LYS A 456 -21.83 10.25 13.91
C LYS A 456 -21.75 8.85 13.29
N PHE A 457 -22.44 7.87 13.86
CA PHE A 457 -22.46 6.50 13.33
C PHE A 457 -23.16 6.43 11.96
N ALA A 458 -24.27 7.14 11.78
CA ALA A 458 -24.95 7.20 10.49
C ALA A 458 -24.06 7.81 9.40
N ASN A 459 -23.34 8.89 9.72
CA ASN A 459 -22.34 9.47 8.80
C ASN A 459 -21.24 8.48 8.43
N LEU A 460 -20.67 7.74 9.41
CA LEU A 460 -19.64 6.73 9.13
C LEU A 460 -20.16 5.59 8.27
N ARG A 461 -21.35 5.06 8.55
CA ARG A 461 -21.95 4.00 7.72
C ARG A 461 -22.11 4.46 6.28
N THR A 462 -22.65 5.66 6.08
CA THR A 462 -22.81 6.25 4.74
C THR A 462 -21.47 6.39 4.02
N PHE A 463 -20.48 6.92 4.73
CA PHE A 463 -19.13 7.12 4.18
C PHE A 463 -18.46 5.79 3.80
N TYR A 464 -18.49 4.78 4.67
CA TYR A 464 -17.89 3.49 4.37
C TYR A 464 -18.58 2.78 3.21
N GLY A 465 -19.91 2.86 3.11
CA GLY A 465 -20.62 2.33 1.96
C GLY A 465 -20.22 3.01 0.65
N TYR A 466 -20.07 4.33 0.66
CA TYR A 466 -19.53 5.07 -0.48
C TYR A 466 -18.09 4.68 -0.80
N MET A 467 -17.20 4.65 0.19
CA MET A 467 -15.79 4.34 0.03
C MET A 467 -15.57 2.95 -0.58
N LEU A 468 -16.29 1.93 -0.08
CA LEU A 468 -16.12 0.55 -0.57
C LEU A 468 -16.59 0.40 -2.03
N ALA A 469 -17.55 1.22 -2.45
CA ALA A 469 -18.06 1.23 -3.82
C ALA A 469 -17.26 2.14 -4.77
N HIS A 470 -16.52 3.14 -4.25
CA HIS A 470 -15.69 4.03 -5.06
C HIS A 470 -14.54 3.26 -5.74
N PRO A 471 -14.17 3.55 -7.01
CA PRO A 471 -13.01 2.94 -7.65
C PRO A 471 -11.72 3.12 -6.84
N GLY A 472 -10.88 2.09 -6.80
CA GLY A 472 -9.61 2.04 -6.07
C GLY A 472 -9.60 0.99 -4.96
N LYS A 473 -8.41 0.58 -4.52
CA LYS A 473 -8.23 -0.35 -3.40
C LYS A 473 -8.53 0.36 -2.09
N LYS A 474 -8.73 -0.36 -1.00
CA LYS A 474 -9.24 0.17 0.27
C LYS A 474 -8.21 0.06 1.37
N LEU A 475 -8.16 1.08 2.23
CA LEU A 475 -7.34 1.06 3.44
C LEU A 475 -8.06 1.77 4.58
N LEU A 476 -8.20 1.08 5.71
CA LEU A 476 -8.63 1.66 6.98
C LEU A 476 -7.56 1.40 8.04
N PHE A 477 -7.29 2.43 8.86
CA PHE A 477 -6.45 2.29 10.03
C PHE A 477 -7.21 1.61 11.17
N MET A 478 -6.50 0.82 11.96
CA MET A 478 -7.03 0.08 13.11
C MET A 478 -7.90 0.93 14.05
N GLY A 479 -9.01 0.38 14.50
CA GLY A 479 -9.98 1.03 15.39
C GLY A 479 -11.06 1.84 14.67
N GLN A 480 -10.84 2.20 13.40
CA GLN A 480 -11.85 2.93 12.63
C GLN A 480 -13.08 2.05 12.33
N GLU A 481 -12.89 0.75 12.22
CA GLU A 481 -13.92 -0.23 11.91
C GLU A 481 -14.96 -0.41 13.01
N PHE A 482 -14.64 -0.01 14.23
CA PHE A 482 -15.60 -0.01 15.36
C PHE A 482 -15.80 1.39 15.97
N GLY A 483 -15.31 2.44 15.31
CA GLY A 483 -15.53 3.81 15.76
C GLY A 483 -14.75 4.21 17.00
N GLN A 484 -13.44 3.91 17.04
CA GLN A 484 -12.54 4.40 18.08
C GLN A 484 -12.80 5.89 18.35
N PHE A 485 -13.13 6.27 19.57
CA PHE A 485 -13.49 7.65 19.91
C PHE A 485 -12.29 8.54 20.18
N THR A 486 -11.28 8.00 20.84
CA THR A 486 -10.07 8.77 21.14
C THR A 486 -9.16 8.81 19.92
N GLU A 487 -8.43 9.92 19.79
CA GLU A 487 -7.31 10.00 18.87
C GLU A 487 -6.32 8.87 19.15
N TRP A 488 -5.73 8.26 18.12
CA TRP A 488 -4.77 7.19 18.30
C TRP A 488 -3.53 7.65 19.07
N ASN A 489 -3.04 6.78 19.94
CA ASN A 489 -1.85 6.98 20.74
C ASN A 489 -1.04 5.67 20.76
N GLU A 490 0.21 5.73 20.32
CA GLU A 490 1.10 4.57 20.20
C GLU A 490 1.45 3.92 21.55
N ALA A 491 1.31 4.66 22.65
CA ALA A 491 1.69 4.20 23.99
C ALA A 491 0.61 3.35 24.68
N LYS A 492 -0.57 3.19 24.08
CA LYS A 492 -1.67 2.41 24.67
C LYS A 492 -2.44 1.62 23.59
N PRO A 493 -3.09 0.51 23.98
CA PRO A 493 -3.93 -0.24 23.04
C PRO A 493 -5.16 0.57 22.62
N LEU A 494 -5.82 0.10 21.56
CA LEU A 494 -7.14 0.59 21.16
C LEU A 494 -8.15 0.42 22.31
N ASP A 495 -9.17 1.25 22.30
CA ASP A 495 -10.24 1.23 23.33
C ASP A 495 -11.23 0.07 23.06
N TRP A 496 -10.75 -1.19 23.11
CA TRP A 496 -11.52 -2.41 22.83
C TRP A 496 -12.80 -2.53 23.65
N MET A 497 -12.85 -1.89 24.82
CA MET A 497 -14.05 -1.78 25.66
C MET A 497 -15.25 -1.12 24.96
N LEU A 498 -15.01 -0.36 23.90
CA LEU A 498 -16.08 0.24 23.09
C LEU A 498 -17.00 -0.83 22.49
N LEU A 499 -16.49 -2.04 22.24
CA LEU A 499 -17.30 -3.15 21.73
C LEU A 499 -18.30 -3.71 22.77
N ASP A 500 -18.28 -3.25 24.01
CA ASP A 500 -19.34 -3.51 25.01
C ASP A 500 -20.59 -2.64 24.76
N TYR A 501 -20.53 -1.69 23.82
CA TYR A 501 -21.61 -0.78 23.48
C TYR A 501 -22.18 -1.11 22.09
N ASP A 502 -23.52 -1.21 21.98
CA ASP A 502 -24.22 -1.69 20.80
C ASP A 502 -23.81 -0.95 19.51
N LYS A 503 -23.73 0.39 19.52
CA LYS A 503 -23.41 1.17 18.32
C LYS A 503 -22.04 0.85 17.72
N HIS A 504 -21.07 0.57 18.57
CA HIS A 504 -19.72 0.19 18.12
C HIS A 504 -19.70 -1.23 17.55
N THR A 505 -20.41 -2.15 18.17
CA THR A 505 -20.55 -3.54 17.68
C THR A 505 -21.35 -3.59 16.37
N GLU A 506 -22.42 -2.79 16.28
CA GLU A 506 -23.23 -2.65 15.07
C GLU A 506 -22.44 -2.05 13.91
N LEU A 507 -21.62 -1.02 14.16
CA LEU A 507 -20.71 -0.45 13.15
C LEU A 507 -19.68 -1.48 12.71
N GLN A 508 -19.08 -2.22 13.64
CA GLN A 508 -18.12 -3.28 13.31
C GLN A 508 -18.78 -4.36 12.44
N ASN A 509 -20.02 -4.76 12.77
CA ASN A 509 -20.79 -5.70 11.95
C ASN A 509 -21.05 -5.17 10.55
N TYR A 510 -21.34 -3.88 10.43
CA TYR A 510 -21.50 -3.23 9.12
C TYR A 510 -20.20 -3.28 8.29
N VAL A 511 -19.07 -2.89 8.88
CA VAL A 511 -17.76 -2.93 8.18
C VAL A 511 -17.40 -4.37 7.79
N LYS A 512 -17.63 -5.33 8.67
CA LYS A 512 -17.46 -6.76 8.37
C LYS A 512 -18.30 -7.19 7.17
N THR A 513 -19.55 -6.78 7.11
CA THR A 513 -20.47 -7.10 6.00
C THR A 513 -20.00 -6.45 4.70
N LEU A 514 -19.60 -5.18 4.76
CA LEU A 514 -19.03 -4.46 3.61
C LEU A 514 -17.75 -5.12 3.07
N ASN A 515 -16.83 -5.50 3.94
CA ASN A 515 -15.57 -6.14 3.54
C ASN A 515 -15.82 -7.47 2.83
N LYS A 516 -16.74 -8.30 3.37
CA LYS A 516 -17.13 -9.56 2.74
C LYS A 516 -17.85 -9.33 1.41
N PHE A 517 -18.71 -8.32 1.36
CA PHE A 517 -19.37 -7.92 0.12
C PHE A 517 -18.34 -7.49 -0.94
N TYR A 518 -17.41 -6.62 -0.58
CA TYR A 518 -16.32 -6.17 -1.45
C TYR A 518 -15.54 -7.35 -2.01
N LYS A 519 -15.03 -8.22 -1.14
CA LYS A 519 -14.22 -9.39 -1.53
C LYS A 519 -14.95 -10.30 -2.52
N ASN A 520 -16.26 -10.48 -2.35
CA ASN A 520 -17.09 -11.40 -3.14
C ASN A 520 -17.78 -10.74 -4.35
N THR A 521 -17.56 -9.44 -4.58
CA THR A 521 -18.24 -8.68 -5.65
C THR A 521 -17.22 -8.11 -6.63
N PRO A 522 -16.87 -8.84 -7.72
CA PRO A 522 -15.88 -8.41 -8.71
C PRO A 522 -16.15 -7.01 -9.29
N ALA A 523 -17.41 -6.58 -9.36
CA ALA A 523 -17.76 -5.23 -9.81
C ALA A 523 -17.11 -4.11 -8.98
N PHE A 524 -16.66 -4.38 -7.74
CA PHE A 524 -16.05 -3.38 -6.85
C PHE A 524 -14.52 -3.32 -6.92
N TRP A 525 -13.86 -4.24 -7.64
CA TRP A 525 -12.41 -4.29 -7.67
C TRP A 525 -11.77 -4.75 -8.99
N GLN A 526 -12.54 -5.43 -9.88
CA GLN A 526 -11.96 -6.03 -11.08
C GLN A 526 -11.59 -5.01 -12.14
N ILE A 527 -12.37 -3.91 -12.25
CA ILE A 527 -12.12 -2.82 -13.20
C ILE A 527 -12.15 -1.49 -12.41
N ASP A 528 -11.10 -1.29 -11.59
CA ASP A 528 -11.01 -0.12 -10.71
C ASP A 528 -10.45 1.13 -11.42
N TYR A 529 -9.67 0.94 -12.49
CA TYR A 529 -8.84 2.01 -13.04
C TYR A 529 -9.24 2.38 -14.49
N SER A 530 -10.51 2.16 -14.81
CA SER A 530 -11.10 2.49 -16.11
C SER A 530 -12.57 2.87 -15.99
N TRP A 531 -13.01 3.76 -16.87
CA TRP A 531 -14.45 4.10 -17.02
C TRP A 531 -15.31 2.90 -17.40
N GLU A 532 -14.76 1.81 -17.90
CA GLU A 532 -15.50 0.59 -18.18
C GLU A 532 -16.11 -0.02 -16.91
N GLY A 533 -15.44 0.12 -15.77
CA GLY A 533 -15.90 -0.37 -14.46
C GLY A 533 -16.80 0.58 -13.70
N PHE A 534 -17.00 1.82 -14.21
CA PHE A 534 -17.74 2.86 -13.51
C PHE A 534 -18.65 3.65 -14.46
N GLN A 535 -19.83 4.04 -13.99
CA GLN A 535 -20.70 4.96 -14.72
C GLN A 535 -21.56 5.77 -13.76
N TRP A 536 -21.53 7.09 -13.89
CA TRP A 536 -22.46 7.97 -13.20
C TRP A 536 -23.91 7.75 -13.66
N ILE A 537 -24.84 7.84 -12.71
CA ILE A 537 -26.28 8.01 -12.98
C ILE A 537 -26.71 9.38 -12.51
N VAL A 538 -26.41 9.74 -11.26
CA VAL A 538 -26.72 11.03 -10.65
C VAL A 538 -25.45 11.59 -10.02
N PRO A 539 -24.67 12.40 -10.75
CA PRO A 539 -23.45 13.02 -10.21
C PRO A 539 -23.71 14.35 -9.49
N ASP A 540 -24.81 15.03 -9.77
CA ASP A 540 -24.97 16.47 -9.58
C ASP A 540 -26.22 16.91 -8.76
N ASP A 541 -26.89 15.98 -8.08
CA ASP A 541 -28.01 16.32 -7.19
C ASP A 541 -27.49 16.91 -5.85
N SER A 542 -26.86 18.07 -5.96
CA SER A 542 -26.29 18.80 -4.82
C SER A 542 -27.36 19.28 -3.84
N GLN A 543 -28.55 19.64 -4.33
CA GLN A 543 -29.64 20.15 -3.50
C GLN A 543 -30.13 19.11 -2.48
N GLN A 544 -30.12 17.85 -2.86
CA GLN A 544 -30.49 16.74 -2.00
C GLN A 544 -29.27 16.02 -1.38
N SER A 545 -28.04 16.39 -1.77
CA SER A 545 -26.79 15.73 -1.40
C SER A 545 -26.81 14.22 -1.71
N VAL A 546 -27.34 13.88 -2.89
CA VAL A 546 -27.47 12.50 -3.37
C VAL A 546 -26.53 12.28 -4.55
N VAL A 547 -25.85 11.13 -4.56
CA VAL A 547 -25.11 10.62 -5.72
C VAL A 547 -25.56 9.21 -6.03
N ALA A 548 -25.54 8.84 -7.32
CA ALA A 548 -25.80 7.48 -7.75
C ALA A 548 -24.89 7.09 -8.92
N PHE A 549 -24.36 5.88 -8.88
CA PHE A 549 -23.47 5.35 -9.90
C PHE A 549 -23.54 3.83 -10.01
N LEU A 550 -22.97 3.31 -11.08
CA LEU A 550 -22.84 1.89 -11.34
C LEU A 550 -21.40 1.45 -11.20
N ARG A 551 -21.20 0.29 -10.58
CA ARG A 551 -19.96 -0.48 -10.66
C ARG A 551 -20.21 -1.71 -11.53
N LYS A 552 -19.21 -2.07 -12.35
CA LYS A 552 -19.35 -3.12 -13.36
C LYS A 552 -18.14 -4.06 -13.32
N ASP A 553 -18.37 -5.35 -13.47
CA ASP A 553 -17.31 -6.34 -13.65
C ASP A 553 -17.09 -6.69 -15.13
N ALA A 554 -16.05 -7.47 -15.41
CA ALA A 554 -15.71 -7.91 -16.76
C ALA A 554 -16.76 -8.86 -17.38
N ALA A 555 -17.59 -9.49 -16.57
CA ALA A 555 -18.70 -10.34 -17.02
C ALA A 555 -19.98 -9.54 -17.32
N GLY A 556 -19.95 -8.23 -17.07
CA GLY A 556 -21.07 -7.33 -17.30
C GLY A 556 -22.12 -7.33 -16.18
N LYS A 557 -21.83 -7.96 -15.01
CA LYS A 557 -22.66 -7.76 -13.82
C LYS A 557 -22.47 -6.36 -13.30
N GLN A 558 -23.54 -5.79 -12.77
CA GLN A 558 -23.56 -4.41 -12.32
C GLN A 558 -24.18 -4.31 -10.93
N VAL A 559 -23.64 -3.39 -10.13
CA VAL A 559 -24.20 -2.96 -8.86
C VAL A 559 -24.51 -1.48 -8.97
N LEU A 560 -25.75 -1.11 -8.67
CA LEU A 560 -26.17 0.28 -8.53
C LEU A 560 -25.92 0.71 -7.08
N VAL A 561 -25.22 1.80 -6.90
CA VAL A 561 -24.92 2.42 -5.62
C VAL A 561 -25.65 3.76 -5.54
N VAL A 562 -26.36 4.01 -4.44
CA VAL A 562 -27.04 5.28 -4.18
C VAL A 562 -26.69 5.76 -2.79
N CYS A 563 -26.14 6.96 -2.66
CA CYS A 563 -25.76 7.55 -1.38
C CYS A 563 -26.59 8.81 -1.11
N ASN A 564 -27.20 8.86 0.06
CA ASN A 564 -27.88 10.03 0.59
C ASN A 564 -27.03 10.60 1.76
N PHE A 565 -26.32 11.67 1.50
CA PHE A 565 -25.45 12.33 2.50
C PHE A 565 -26.22 13.38 3.33
N ASN A 566 -27.53 13.33 3.35
CA ASN A 566 -28.37 14.26 4.07
C ASN A 566 -29.28 13.51 5.08
N PRO A 567 -29.51 14.03 6.29
CA PRO A 567 -30.36 13.39 7.30
C PRO A 567 -31.87 13.56 7.01
N VAL A 568 -32.24 13.53 5.73
CA VAL A 568 -33.62 13.67 5.28
C VAL A 568 -34.05 12.43 4.51
N LEU A 569 -35.18 11.86 4.90
CA LEU A 569 -35.87 10.80 4.15
C LEU A 569 -36.28 11.31 2.76
N ARG A 570 -35.93 10.57 1.71
CA ARG A 570 -36.31 10.87 0.34
C ARG A 570 -37.31 9.84 -0.17
N GLU A 571 -38.58 10.09 0.03
CA GLU A 571 -39.65 9.25 -0.54
C GLU A 571 -39.81 9.50 -2.03
N GLY A 572 -40.00 8.44 -2.80
CA GLY A 572 -40.25 8.54 -4.22
C GLY A 572 -39.09 9.07 -5.06
N TYR A 573 -37.86 8.91 -4.60
CA TYR A 573 -36.67 9.32 -5.34
C TYR A 573 -36.54 8.52 -6.65
N THR A 574 -36.54 9.21 -7.78
CA THR A 574 -36.54 8.56 -9.10
C THR A 574 -35.20 8.78 -9.78
N LEU A 575 -34.59 7.72 -10.29
CA LEU A 575 -33.33 7.75 -11.02
C LEU A 575 -33.38 6.86 -12.26
N GLY A 576 -32.49 7.15 -13.23
CA GLY A 576 -32.37 6.37 -14.46
C GLY A 576 -31.91 4.94 -14.18
N ALA A 577 -32.35 4.01 -14.99
CA ALA A 577 -32.05 2.58 -14.86
C ALA A 577 -31.46 2.03 -16.17
N PRO A 578 -30.22 1.45 -16.17
CA PRO A 578 -29.55 0.99 -17.38
C PRO A 578 -30.19 -0.25 -18.02
N VAL A 579 -30.87 -1.08 -17.22
CA VAL A 579 -31.45 -2.35 -17.66
C VAL A 579 -32.90 -2.45 -17.22
N SER A 580 -33.77 -2.91 -18.12
CA SER A 580 -35.17 -3.20 -17.80
C SER A 580 -35.28 -4.45 -16.92
N GLY A 581 -36.05 -4.35 -15.84
CA GLY A 581 -36.27 -5.49 -14.97
C GLY A 581 -36.53 -5.10 -13.51
N THR A 582 -36.18 -6.00 -12.60
CA THR A 582 -36.36 -5.82 -11.17
C THR A 582 -35.01 -5.62 -10.52
N TYR A 583 -34.80 -4.50 -9.85
CA TYR A 583 -33.66 -4.16 -9.01
C TYR A 583 -33.93 -4.65 -7.62
N LYS A 584 -32.96 -5.39 -7.02
CA LYS A 584 -33.07 -5.91 -5.66
C LYS A 584 -32.11 -5.14 -4.77
N GLU A 585 -32.62 -4.61 -3.67
CA GLU A 585 -31.78 -4.08 -2.60
C GLU A 585 -30.98 -5.24 -1.98
N ILE A 586 -29.65 -5.10 -1.95
CA ILE A 586 -28.72 -6.13 -1.47
C ILE A 586 -27.87 -5.65 -0.30
N LEU A 587 -27.89 -4.35 -0.02
CA LEU A 587 -27.30 -3.75 1.17
C LEU A 587 -27.97 -2.41 1.44
N ASN A 588 -28.28 -2.16 2.71
CA ASN A 588 -28.79 -0.91 3.21
C ASN A 588 -28.04 -0.53 4.49
N SER A 589 -27.28 0.55 4.48
CA SER A 589 -26.49 0.99 5.63
C SER A 589 -27.36 1.45 6.82
N ASP A 590 -28.67 1.68 6.60
CA ASP A 590 -29.64 2.05 7.64
C ASP A 590 -30.42 0.84 8.22
N ASP A 591 -30.01 -0.39 7.90
CA ASP A 591 -30.59 -1.58 8.51
C ASP A 591 -30.33 -1.62 10.01
N ALA A 592 -31.29 -2.14 10.77
CA ALA A 592 -31.24 -2.21 12.21
C ALA A 592 -30.03 -3.04 12.73
N GLU A 593 -29.63 -4.08 12.02
CA GLU A 593 -28.44 -4.89 12.36
C GLU A 593 -27.12 -4.14 12.30
N PHE A 594 -27.10 -2.96 11.66
CA PHE A 594 -25.94 -2.07 11.55
C PHE A 594 -26.10 -0.81 12.43
N GLY A 595 -27.13 -0.78 13.28
CA GLY A 595 -27.43 0.35 14.16
C GLY A 595 -28.19 1.48 13.46
N GLY A 596 -28.76 1.23 12.31
CA GLY A 596 -29.67 2.13 11.60
C GLY A 596 -31.11 2.04 12.09
N SER A 597 -31.99 2.79 11.48
CA SER A 597 -33.43 2.80 11.85
C SER A 597 -34.16 1.54 11.42
N GLY A 598 -33.74 0.86 10.38
CA GLY A 598 -34.42 -0.27 9.77
C GLY A 598 -35.82 0.06 9.22
N ALA A 599 -36.14 1.34 9.09
CA ALA A 599 -37.51 1.77 8.75
C ALA A 599 -37.83 1.64 7.26
N VAL A 600 -36.81 1.64 6.40
CA VAL A 600 -36.97 1.69 4.93
C VAL A 600 -36.33 0.48 4.28
N HIS A 601 -37.10 -0.26 3.49
CA HIS A 601 -36.61 -1.36 2.66
C HIS A 601 -37.25 -1.31 1.29
N ASN A 602 -36.43 -1.20 0.23
CA ASN A 602 -36.94 -1.20 -1.14
C ASN A 602 -37.16 -2.61 -1.71
N LYS A 603 -36.68 -3.65 -1.05
CA LYS A 603 -36.76 -5.08 -1.43
C LYS A 603 -36.51 -5.33 -2.91
N ALA A 604 -37.56 -5.13 -3.78
CA ALA A 604 -37.52 -5.35 -5.22
C ALA A 604 -38.26 -4.25 -5.95
N VAL A 605 -37.55 -3.50 -6.80
CA VAL A 605 -38.09 -2.33 -7.52
C VAL A 605 -38.12 -2.60 -9.01
N ARG A 606 -39.27 -2.49 -9.63
CA ARG A 606 -39.45 -2.65 -11.09
C ARG A 606 -39.22 -1.35 -11.84
N THR A 607 -38.52 -1.45 -12.98
CA THR A 607 -38.36 -0.32 -13.90
C THR A 607 -39.69 0.11 -14.53
N LYS A 608 -39.81 1.42 -14.74
CA LYS A 608 -40.86 2.05 -15.51
C LYS A 608 -40.27 2.58 -16.83
N LYS A 609 -41.03 2.50 -17.93
CA LYS A 609 -40.66 3.12 -19.21
C LYS A 609 -40.82 4.64 -19.13
N LYS A 610 -39.94 5.28 -18.37
CA LYS A 610 -39.87 6.74 -18.23
C LYS A 610 -38.41 7.09 -18.35
N PRO A 611 -37.97 7.71 -19.47
CA PRO A 611 -36.57 8.11 -19.65
C PRO A 611 -36.11 9.10 -18.58
N LEU A 612 -34.94 8.88 -18.05
CA LEU A 612 -34.31 9.76 -17.05
C LEU A 612 -32.79 9.54 -17.02
N HIS A 613 -32.02 10.60 -16.77
CA HIS A 613 -30.54 10.56 -16.64
C HIS A 613 -29.83 9.86 -17.81
N GLY A 614 -30.34 10.02 -19.04
CA GLY A 614 -29.76 9.38 -20.23
C GLY A 614 -30.12 7.90 -20.43
N PHE A 615 -31.01 7.33 -19.60
CA PHE A 615 -31.52 5.96 -19.74
C PHE A 615 -32.97 5.94 -20.18
N GLU A 616 -33.38 4.91 -20.94
CA GLU A 616 -34.74 4.72 -21.46
C GLU A 616 -35.77 4.44 -20.37
N GLN A 617 -35.30 4.11 -19.16
CA GLN A 617 -36.13 3.66 -18.06
C GLN A 617 -35.65 4.27 -16.76
N SER A 618 -36.50 4.23 -15.76
CA SER A 618 -36.20 4.68 -14.40
C SER A 618 -36.76 3.72 -13.35
N ILE A 619 -36.20 3.82 -12.16
CA ILE A 619 -36.73 3.22 -10.93
C ILE A 619 -37.07 4.32 -9.94
N THR A 620 -38.04 4.03 -9.05
CA THR A 620 -38.42 4.92 -7.96
C THR A 620 -38.18 4.17 -6.65
N ILE A 621 -37.37 4.76 -5.78
CA ILE A 621 -36.95 4.17 -4.50
C ILE A 621 -37.20 5.14 -3.36
N THR A 622 -37.13 4.65 -2.14
CA THR A 622 -37.07 5.48 -0.93
C THR A 622 -35.66 5.42 -0.37
N LEU A 623 -35.05 6.59 -0.14
CA LEU A 623 -33.71 6.70 0.44
C LEU A 623 -33.80 7.02 1.93
N PRO A 624 -33.33 6.16 2.83
CA PRO A 624 -33.22 6.49 4.24
C PRO A 624 -32.36 7.74 4.46
N PRO A 625 -32.55 8.45 5.55
CA PRO A 625 -31.64 9.51 5.96
C PRO A 625 -30.22 8.99 6.12
N MET A 626 -29.22 9.75 5.70
CA MET A 626 -27.80 9.45 5.88
C MET A 626 -27.50 7.97 5.63
N SER A 627 -27.59 7.55 4.36
CA SER A 627 -27.50 6.13 4.00
C SER A 627 -26.82 5.88 2.66
N THR A 628 -26.28 4.68 2.52
CA THR A 628 -25.82 4.10 1.25
C THR A 628 -26.56 2.80 0.98
N LEU A 629 -27.15 2.71 -0.21
CA LEU A 629 -27.89 1.53 -0.68
C LEU A 629 -27.17 0.91 -1.87
N TYR A 630 -27.10 -0.43 -1.90
CA TYR A 630 -26.65 -1.19 -3.06
C TYR A 630 -27.81 -2.00 -3.63
N PHE A 631 -27.93 -1.97 -4.97
CA PHE A 631 -28.91 -2.75 -5.69
C PHE A 631 -28.25 -3.66 -6.73
N GLU A 632 -28.67 -4.90 -6.77
CA GLU A 632 -28.36 -5.79 -7.88
C GLU A 632 -29.11 -5.33 -9.13
N VAL A 633 -28.38 -5.05 -10.19
CA VAL A 633 -28.93 -4.69 -11.50
C VAL A 633 -29.35 -5.97 -12.23
N PRO A 634 -30.56 -6.05 -12.81
CA PRO A 634 -30.99 -7.24 -13.53
C PRO A 634 -30.08 -7.53 -14.73
N ALA A 635 -29.83 -8.78 -15.03
CA ALA A 635 -29.07 -9.18 -16.21
C ALA A 635 -29.75 -8.69 -17.49
N LYS A 636 -28.97 -8.19 -18.45
CA LYS A 636 -29.51 -7.90 -19.80
C LYS A 636 -30.06 -9.19 -20.37
N ARG A 637 -31.36 -9.21 -20.68
CA ARG A 637 -31.94 -10.33 -21.42
C ARG A 637 -31.25 -10.40 -22.77
N SER A 638 -30.59 -11.50 -23.07
CA SER A 638 -30.14 -11.80 -24.43
C SER A 638 -31.37 -11.61 -25.37
N PRO A 639 -31.21 -10.96 -26.52
CA PRO A 639 -32.28 -10.98 -27.48
C PRO A 639 -32.63 -12.45 -27.73
N ARG A 640 -33.81 -12.86 -27.33
CA ARG A 640 -34.33 -14.17 -27.65
C ARG A 640 -34.10 -14.33 -29.14
N LYS A 641 -33.31 -15.31 -29.59
CA LYS A 641 -33.26 -15.72 -31.00
C LYS A 641 -34.71 -15.81 -31.44
N LYS A 642 -35.14 -14.81 -32.19
CA LYS A 642 -36.53 -14.70 -32.66
C LYS A 642 -36.76 -15.84 -33.61
N ALA A 643 -37.78 -16.64 -33.31
CA ALA A 643 -38.63 -17.33 -34.30
C ALA A 643 -38.00 -18.42 -35.19
N GLU A 644 -36.69 -18.57 -35.32
CA GLU A 644 -36.12 -19.66 -36.13
C GLU A 644 -36.16 -21.01 -35.43
N ASP A 645 -35.97 -21.03 -34.10
CA ASP A 645 -36.05 -22.27 -33.30
C ASP A 645 -37.53 -22.72 -33.13
N LYS A 646 -38.52 -21.79 -33.12
CA LYS A 646 -39.93 -22.14 -33.08
C LYS A 646 -40.46 -22.67 -34.44
N ALA A 647 -39.85 -22.27 -35.54
CA ALA A 647 -40.17 -22.77 -36.85
C ALA A 647 -39.58 -24.19 -37.07
N ALA A 648 -38.36 -24.40 -36.56
CA ALA A 648 -37.73 -25.73 -36.60
C ALA A 648 -38.45 -26.75 -35.70
N GLU A 649 -38.86 -26.36 -34.49
CA GLU A 649 -39.61 -27.24 -33.56
C GLU A 649 -41.03 -27.52 -34.03
N LYS A 650 -41.65 -26.59 -34.78
CA LYS A 650 -42.97 -26.76 -35.39
C LYS A 650 -42.89 -27.58 -36.67
N ALA A 651 -41.77 -27.56 -37.41
CA ALA A 651 -41.52 -28.39 -38.56
C ALA A 651 -41.21 -29.85 -38.16
N GLU A 652 -40.46 -30.08 -37.07
CA GLU A 652 -40.22 -31.45 -36.53
C GLU A 652 -41.50 -32.09 -35.96
N LYS A 653 -42.35 -31.33 -35.31
CA LYS A 653 -43.65 -31.84 -34.79
C LYS A 653 -44.69 -32.07 -35.86
N THR A 654 -44.56 -31.47 -37.06
CA THR A 654 -45.45 -31.68 -38.19
C THR A 654 -45.01 -32.91 -39.02
N THR A 655 -43.73 -33.21 -39.04
CA THR A 655 -43.18 -34.43 -39.72
C THR A 655 -43.39 -35.70 -38.89
N ALA A 656 -43.40 -35.58 -37.55
CA ALA A 656 -43.65 -36.73 -36.65
C ALA A 656 -45.13 -37.20 -36.60
N LYS A 657 -46.10 -36.42 -37.16
CA LYS A 657 -47.53 -36.76 -37.18
C LYS A 657 -47.99 -37.39 -38.49
N LYS A 658 -47.11 -37.56 -39.50
CA LYS A 658 -47.45 -38.12 -40.81
C LYS A 658 -46.90 -39.53 -41.05
N THR A 659 -46.17 -40.12 -40.09
CA THR A 659 -45.61 -41.48 -40.26
C THR A 659 -45.98 -42.42 -39.10
N THR A 660 -47.29 -42.53 -38.84
CA THR A 660 -47.78 -43.65 -38.04
C THR A 660 -48.99 -44.25 -38.74
N ARG A 661 -48.68 -44.96 -39.82
CA ARG A 661 -49.58 -46.05 -40.29
C ARG A 661 -48.79 -46.99 -41.20
N THR A 662 -48.86 -48.26 -40.83
CA THR A 662 -48.43 -49.50 -41.50
C THR A 662 -46.99 -49.99 -41.19
N THR A 663 -46.97 -50.97 -40.50
CA THR A 663 -46.77 -52.43 -40.55
C THR A 663 -45.49 -52.94 -39.87
N LYS A 664 -45.80 -53.97 -39.04
CA LYS A 664 -44.83 -54.92 -38.41
C LYS A 664 -43.99 -55.65 -39.45
N ALA A 665 -42.73 -55.90 -39.19
CA ALA A 665 -42.09 -57.21 -39.18
C ALA A 665 -40.57 -57.17 -39.00
N LYS A 666 -40.15 -57.99 -38.00
CA LYS A 666 -38.98 -58.84 -37.85
C LYS A 666 -37.53 -58.36 -38.07
N ALA A 667 -36.85 -58.35 -36.95
CA ALA A 667 -35.59 -59.06 -36.60
C ALA A 667 -34.39 -59.03 -37.58
N ALA A 668 -33.24 -58.57 -37.13
CA ALA A 668 -32.00 -59.28 -36.84
C ALA A 668 -30.79 -58.33 -36.70
N LYS A 669 -30.00 -58.46 -35.65
CA LYS A 669 -28.61 -58.09 -35.47
C LYS A 669 -27.70 -59.14 -36.14
N PRO A 670 -26.34 -59.03 -36.29
CA PRO A 670 -25.37 -58.01 -35.85
C PRO A 670 -24.24 -57.70 -36.87
N ALA A 671 -23.34 -56.85 -36.53
CA ALA A 671 -21.87 -57.03 -36.55
C ALA A 671 -21.07 -55.79 -36.91
N GLU A 672 -20.09 -55.58 -36.10
CA GLU A 672 -18.92 -54.71 -36.07
C GLU A 672 -18.22 -54.46 -37.41
N GLU A 673 -17.60 -53.31 -37.53
CA GLU A 673 -16.13 -53.15 -37.66
C GLU A 673 -15.68 -51.71 -37.83
N LYS A 674 -14.66 -51.37 -37.02
CA LYS A 674 -13.71 -50.25 -37.19
C LYS A 674 -12.56 -50.75 -38.10
N PRO A 675 -11.53 -49.98 -38.43
CA PRO A 675 -11.28 -48.57 -38.71
C PRO A 675 -10.44 -48.36 -40.00
N LYS A 676 -10.07 -47.13 -40.35
CA LYS A 676 -8.68 -46.77 -40.79
C LYS A 676 -8.49 -45.30 -41.18
N LYS A 677 -7.42 -44.81 -40.60
CA LYS A 677 -6.53 -43.70 -40.88
C LYS A 677 -6.20 -43.44 -42.37
N THR A 678 -5.87 -42.16 -42.71
CA THR A 678 -4.58 -41.62 -43.20
C THR A 678 -4.82 -40.28 -43.87
N VAL A 679 -4.13 -39.26 -43.43
CA VAL A 679 -2.78 -38.72 -43.59
C VAL A 679 -2.63 -37.67 -44.71
N LYS A 680 -2.23 -36.47 -44.30
CA LYS A 680 -1.27 -35.49 -44.87
C LYS A 680 -1.53 -34.84 -46.22
N LYS A 681 -1.38 -33.53 -46.31
CA LYS A 681 -0.19 -32.70 -46.64
C LYS A 681 -0.60 -31.27 -46.96
N THR A 682 -0.05 -30.30 -46.28
CA THR A 682 1.06 -29.36 -46.55
C THR A 682 0.97 -28.53 -47.84
N ALA A 683 1.13 -27.24 -47.67
CA ALA A 683 2.07 -26.27 -48.25
C ALA A 683 1.36 -24.92 -48.46
N LYS A 684 1.84 -23.86 -47.88
CA LYS A 684 3.00 -22.99 -48.05
C LYS A 684 2.83 -21.92 -49.12
N ALA A 685 3.22 -20.75 -48.74
CA ALA A 685 3.86 -19.62 -49.41
C ALA A 685 2.99 -18.37 -49.50
N GLU A 686 3.40 -17.30 -48.84
CA GLU A 686 4.30 -16.20 -49.25
C GLU A 686 3.62 -15.25 -50.27
N ALA A 687 3.68 -13.98 -50.25
CA ALA A 687 4.55 -12.95 -49.73
C ALA A 687 3.96 -11.56 -50.06
N ALA A 688 4.28 -10.60 -49.28
CA ALA A 688 4.93 -9.33 -49.57
C ALA A 688 4.22 -8.15 -50.28
N ALA A 689 4.45 -7.02 -49.62
CA ALA A 689 4.80 -5.69 -50.15
C ALA A 689 3.65 -4.84 -50.70
N GLU A 690 3.56 -3.59 -50.50
CA GLU A 690 4.37 -2.44 -50.19
C GLU A 690 3.50 -1.17 -50.18
N GLN A 691 3.85 -0.28 -49.27
CA GLN A 691 3.89 1.18 -49.37
C GLN A 691 2.86 1.97 -50.22
N LYS A 692 2.29 3.00 -49.59
CA LYS A 692 2.59 4.42 -49.89
C LYS A 692 1.72 5.39 -49.10
N THR A 693 2.41 6.22 -48.32
CA THR A 693 1.95 7.55 -47.89
C THR A 693 1.86 8.50 -49.07
N PRO A 694 1.08 9.58 -49.01
CA PRO A 694 1.73 10.86 -48.90
C PRO A 694 1.10 11.89 -47.96
N ALA A 695 1.96 12.78 -47.52
CA ALA A 695 1.78 13.94 -46.68
C ALA A 695 1.09 15.12 -47.42
N LYS A 696 0.50 16.03 -46.59
CA LYS A 696 0.84 17.44 -46.44
C LYS A 696 -0.33 18.41 -46.18
N ARG A 697 -0.01 19.33 -45.29
CA ARG A 697 -0.41 20.74 -45.05
C ARG A 697 -1.66 20.91 -44.19
N GLY A 698 -1.58 21.50 -42.97
CA GLY A 698 -0.81 22.68 -42.54
C GLY A 698 -1.71 23.87 -42.39
N ARG A 699 -2.02 24.30 -41.16
CA ARG A 699 -2.27 25.70 -40.76
C ARG A 699 -2.37 25.83 -39.25
N LYS A 700 -1.48 26.67 -38.71
CA LYS A 700 -1.61 27.28 -37.39
C LYS A 700 -2.71 28.35 -37.43
N PRO A 701 -3.33 28.65 -36.30
CA PRO A 701 -3.57 30.04 -35.96
C PRO A 701 -2.94 30.43 -34.62
N LYS A 702 -2.51 31.61 -34.62
CA LYS A 702 -2.11 32.71 -33.80
C LYS A 702 -2.56 32.70 -32.33
N ALA A 703 -1.60 33.14 -31.53
CA ALA A 703 -1.77 33.64 -30.20
C ALA A 703 -2.67 34.89 -30.15
N GLU A 704 -3.46 34.99 -29.11
CA GLU A 704 -3.94 36.25 -28.56
C GLU A 704 -3.83 36.29 -27.04
N THR A 705 -3.31 37.39 -26.61
CA THR A 705 -2.85 37.97 -25.41
C THR A 705 -3.86 38.09 -24.27
N ALA A 706 -3.33 37.82 -23.07
CA ALA A 706 -3.44 38.51 -21.77
C ALA A 706 -4.72 39.28 -21.40
N ALA A 707 -5.22 39.01 -20.20
CA ALA A 707 -5.77 40.06 -19.31
C ALA A 707 -5.51 39.71 -17.84
N GLU A 708 -4.97 40.69 -17.16
CA GLU A 708 -4.60 40.82 -15.76
C GLU A 708 -5.78 40.64 -14.81
N ALA A 709 -5.53 40.13 -13.61
CA ALA A 709 -6.26 40.52 -12.41
C ALA A 709 -5.42 40.24 -11.15
N GLU A 710 -4.97 41.28 -10.54
CA GLU A 710 -4.61 41.45 -9.13
C GLU A 710 -5.86 41.91 -8.32
N PRO A 711 -5.81 42.02 -6.94
CA PRO A 711 -4.77 41.68 -5.99
C PRO A 711 -5.23 40.93 -4.70
N ALA A 712 -4.23 40.44 -3.97
CA ALA A 712 -4.32 39.81 -2.67
C ALA A 712 -4.73 40.76 -1.53
N ALA A 713 -5.50 40.26 -0.57
CA ALA A 713 -5.82 40.88 0.71
C ALA A 713 -4.75 40.58 1.76
N LYS A 714 -4.42 41.62 2.55
CA LYS A 714 -3.43 41.62 3.63
C LYS A 714 -3.87 40.83 4.85
N PRO A 715 -2.94 40.24 5.62
CA PRO A 715 -3.26 39.48 6.83
C PRO A 715 -3.56 40.36 8.04
N ALA A 716 -4.50 39.92 8.85
CA ALA A 716 -4.94 40.57 10.08
C ALA A 716 -3.93 40.40 11.24
N ARG A 717 -3.82 41.45 12.05
CA ARG A 717 -2.95 41.57 13.22
C ARG A 717 -3.31 40.57 14.33
N LYS A 718 -2.27 39.97 14.95
CA LYS A 718 -2.34 39.20 16.19
C LYS A 718 -2.71 40.10 17.39
N PRO A 719 -3.49 39.60 18.38
CA PRO A 719 -3.68 40.28 19.64
C PRO A 719 -2.50 40.08 20.60
N ARG A 720 -2.14 41.15 21.29
CA ARG A 720 -1.13 41.20 22.36
C ARG A 720 -1.58 40.37 23.57
N THR A 721 -0.79 39.42 24.00
CA THR A 721 -0.92 38.73 25.29
C THR A 721 -0.39 39.64 26.42
N LYS A 722 -1.22 39.85 27.43
CA LYS A 722 -0.82 40.48 28.71
C LYS A 722 -0.04 39.47 29.55
N LYS A 723 1.14 39.89 30.01
CA LYS A 723 1.89 39.21 31.08
C LYS A 723 1.06 39.16 32.36
N ALA A 724 0.85 37.98 32.92
CA ALA A 724 0.45 37.85 34.32
C ALA A 724 1.67 37.52 35.17
N ALA A 725 1.77 38.18 36.30
CA ALA A 725 2.83 38.08 37.30
C ALA A 725 2.74 36.78 38.08
N ALA A 726 3.91 36.25 38.45
CA ALA A 726 4.05 35.10 39.38
C ALA A 726 3.76 35.50 40.84
N PRO A 727 3.18 34.62 41.64
CA PRO A 727 3.23 34.75 43.12
C PRO A 727 4.52 34.10 43.63
N LYS A 728 5.07 34.76 44.65
CA LYS A 728 6.10 34.27 45.57
C LYS A 728 5.41 33.32 46.60
N GLU A 729 5.92 32.18 46.78
CA GLU A 729 6.51 31.52 47.93
C GLU A 729 6.87 30.07 47.58
#